data_6be122691e5333eda5f7b5df46d61e90
#
_entry.id   6be122691e5333eda5f7b5df46d61e90
#
_cell.length_a   1.000
_cell.length_b   1.000
_cell.length_c   1.000
_cell.angle_alpha   90.00
_cell.angle_beta   90.00
_cell.angle_gamma   90.00
#
_symmetry.space_group_name_H-M   'P 1'
#
loop_
_entity.id
_entity.type
_entity.pdbx_description
1 polymer ?
#
loop_
_entity_poly.entity_id
_entity_poly.type
_entity_poly.pdbx_seq_one_letter_code
_entity_poly.pdbx_strand_id
1 'polypeptide(L)'
;MGDIAVVGIDCAFPGAPDVRAYWDLLMSGGSGVGPVPGQRWEARDFPAVGDSGGFVDDVDVFDSDFFSVTPREAAAMDPHHRLLLPCAWRALEDSGRAPGALAGTETGVFIGVMGGEWGRLTMSDLARVTPLLGSGSSAGMAANRISYHFDFTGPSLAVDTACSSSLVAVHLAASSLLAEECDTALAGGVNIVLSPSLGMVYGQLGLAAADGRCKPFSADADGIGRSDGVGLVVLRRLDDALADGQRVYAVLRSSAVSQDGRSNGMIAPNRWSQERVLKSAYRRAGVAPGQVAFVEAHGTGTVLGDAIECAALGSVHGVPRDTPCAIGSVKGNLGHTEGAAGIAGFIKTALALHHRIVPASLFADRENSRLRLGERGLRLLKSPTRLPRGENIAGVSSFGMGGTNAHAVLGSAPRSPKAAPVRARTDADAVGVFTVSADTTEALRRNLAAQADAIAARPKGGAAGLCWSSNRVKTGLPHRFAVTARDTGELVARLRRAVTLRTPVSPDAAAATDRPWGRPVVAFLFTGQGSEFPGMTAGLYRESPAYRRHLDEADAAIAVHLGSSVRELILGGEDPAHRPEAVQPALFAVGVALARTLTGLGATPAAVLGHSLGEYAAAVIAGALELDEAARLVVLRAGLTARLPAGAGMLAVAAGADELAPVLAGEPEVVAAALNGPADTVLAGPLDALARIGEELAGTGMRARDLEAAHAFHSPLMAPAAAGLRTADVRCAPPTVPVASSRHGRMLRDEPLDAGYWAGQIEEPVLFDDALGALVHDVAPTHLIEIGPQAQLTRIAVRGGRVGGVELLHPAPGPESTGRDLAEVAAALYRCGVDPLWEELYAPEHRVTEPLAPYVFSSAQRYWDRPPAPASAEPAAARPPVAPRRDAPRAATGADPGDPVLLAVVQAVTEVGGYPPERVVREARFHEDLGFDSVMIMQLKNRVEARLPRVGEVSVQRLLPALRSVGSLAEFLDGVIMARSA
;
A
#
# COMPACT_ATOMS: atom_id res chain seq x y z
N MET A 1 30.11 10.48 -12.65
CA MET A 1 29.21 9.39 -12.24
C MET A 1 28.03 10.07 -11.57
N GLY A 2 26.81 9.62 -11.84
CA GLY A 2 25.60 10.13 -11.20
C GLY A 2 25.56 9.74 -9.72
N ASP A 3 24.95 10.56 -8.89
CA ASP A 3 24.72 10.29 -7.48
C ASP A 3 23.53 9.34 -7.28
N ILE A 4 23.59 8.43 -6.30
CA ILE A 4 22.53 7.47 -5.98
C ILE A 4 21.92 7.80 -4.61
N ALA A 5 20.62 8.00 -4.56
CA ALA A 5 19.87 8.25 -3.34
C ALA A 5 19.55 6.95 -2.59
N VAL A 6 19.73 6.95 -1.28
CA VAL A 6 19.19 5.95 -0.36
C VAL A 6 17.81 6.46 0.08
N VAL A 7 16.75 5.86 -0.45
CA VAL A 7 15.37 6.34 -0.26
C VAL A 7 14.55 5.50 0.72
N GLY A 8 14.92 4.25 0.95
CA GLY A 8 14.25 3.35 1.89
C GLY A 8 15.23 2.46 2.62
N ILE A 9 14.91 2.08 3.85
CA ILE A 9 15.72 1.23 4.74
C ILE A 9 14.79 0.34 5.55
N ASP A 10 15.13 -0.96 5.63
CA ASP A 10 14.64 -1.82 6.71
C ASP A 10 15.74 -2.78 7.17
N CYS A 11 15.71 -3.17 8.44
CA CYS A 11 16.68 -4.09 9.00
C CYS A 11 16.16 -4.77 10.27
N ALA A 12 16.74 -5.93 10.57
CA ALA A 12 16.64 -6.56 11.87
C ALA A 12 18.03 -7.09 12.27
N PHE A 13 18.51 -6.62 13.40
CA PHE A 13 19.79 -7.00 13.99
C PHE A 13 19.59 -7.46 15.43
N PRO A 14 20.57 -8.13 16.05
CA PRO A 14 20.48 -8.57 17.43
C PRO A 14 20.17 -7.42 18.39
N GLY A 15 19.09 -7.57 19.18
CA GLY A 15 18.61 -6.52 20.08
C GLY A 15 17.95 -5.31 19.37
N ALA A 16 17.77 -5.38 18.07
CA ALA A 16 17.23 -4.29 17.25
C ALA A 16 16.34 -4.84 16.10
N PRO A 17 15.05 -5.12 16.36
CA PRO A 17 14.15 -5.75 15.39
C PRO A 17 13.71 -4.85 14.23
N ASP A 18 14.01 -3.55 14.29
CA ASP A 18 13.69 -2.59 13.25
C ASP A 18 14.69 -1.43 13.20
N VAL A 19 14.56 -0.56 12.21
CA VAL A 19 15.44 0.59 11.98
C VAL A 19 15.49 1.55 13.18
N ARG A 20 14.37 1.77 13.86
CA ARG A 20 14.28 2.64 15.03
C ARG A 20 15.04 2.04 16.22
N ALA A 21 14.77 0.79 16.54
CA ALA A 21 15.44 0.07 17.59
C ALA A 21 16.97 -0.03 17.31
N TYR A 22 17.33 -0.17 16.04
CA TYR A 22 18.74 -0.16 15.63
C TYR A 22 19.40 1.20 15.91
N TRP A 23 18.73 2.30 15.58
CA TRP A 23 19.25 3.62 15.88
C TRP A 23 19.34 3.87 17.40
N ASP A 24 18.32 3.47 18.15
CA ASP A 24 18.29 3.60 19.62
C ASP A 24 19.39 2.77 20.28
N LEU A 25 19.65 1.56 19.80
CA LEU A 25 20.77 0.71 20.25
C LEU A 25 22.13 1.40 20.03
N LEU A 26 22.34 1.98 18.86
CA LEU A 26 23.57 2.70 18.53
C LEU A 26 23.76 3.94 19.39
N MET A 27 22.70 4.73 19.60
CA MET A 27 22.74 5.98 20.36
C MET A 27 22.92 5.76 21.86
N SER A 28 22.38 4.66 22.38
CA SER A 28 22.57 4.28 23.80
C SER A 28 23.92 3.62 24.08
N GLY A 29 24.69 3.25 23.04
CA GLY A 29 25.85 2.42 23.18
C GLY A 29 25.55 1.00 23.66
N GLY A 30 24.35 0.50 23.30
CA GLY A 30 23.88 -0.84 23.63
C GLY A 30 24.61 -1.93 22.85
N SER A 31 24.46 -3.18 23.30
CA SER A 31 24.94 -4.38 22.60
C SER A 31 23.84 -5.40 22.45
N GLY A 32 23.74 -5.98 21.25
CA GLY A 32 22.84 -7.10 20.94
C GLY A 32 23.48 -8.48 21.14
N VAL A 33 24.71 -8.55 21.60
CA VAL A 33 25.40 -9.83 21.86
C VAL A 33 24.88 -10.44 23.14
N GLY A 34 24.43 -11.68 23.07
CA GLY A 34 23.87 -12.44 24.18
C GLY A 34 24.17 -13.94 24.07
N PRO A 35 23.61 -14.76 24.98
CA PRO A 35 23.81 -16.21 24.98
C PRO A 35 23.30 -16.86 23.69
N VAL A 36 23.89 -17.99 23.29
CA VAL A 36 23.39 -18.84 22.18
C VAL A 36 22.00 -19.33 22.51
N PRO A 37 20.98 -19.07 21.68
CA PRO A 37 19.64 -19.60 21.91
C PRO A 37 19.62 -21.13 21.80
N GLY A 38 18.91 -21.80 22.74
CA GLY A 38 18.83 -23.27 22.75
C GLY A 38 18.21 -23.86 21.46
N GLN A 39 17.49 -23.05 20.68
CA GLN A 39 16.99 -23.42 19.36
C GLN A 39 18.09 -23.58 18.31
N ARG A 40 19.29 -23.00 18.52
CA ARG A 40 20.40 -23.09 17.57
C ARG A 40 21.23 -24.36 17.87
N TRP A 41 21.89 -24.39 19.00
CA TRP A 41 22.64 -25.53 19.54
C TRP A 41 22.86 -25.39 21.04
N GLU A 42 23.23 -26.50 21.71
CA GLU A 42 23.66 -26.45 23.10
C GLU A 42 25.11 -25.97 23.15
N ALA A 43 25.34 -24.75 23.67
CA ALA A 43 26.68 -24.16 23.72
C ALA A 43 27.69 -25.05 24.47
N ARG A 44 27.27 -25.76 25.54
CA ARG A 44 28.12 -26.70 26.33
C ARG A 44 28.70 -27.84 25.48
N ASP A 45 28.06 -28.20 24.36
CA ASP A 45 28.55 -29.27 23.50
C ASP A 45 29.66 -28.81 22.55
N PHE A 46 29.85 -27.50 22.43
CA PHE A 46 30.84 -26.86 21.55
C PHE A 46 31.68 -25.76 22.25
N PRO A 47 32.45 -26.10 23.31
CA PRO A 47 33.15 -25.11 24.12
C PRO A 47 34.18 -24.28 23.35
N ALA A 48 34.67 -24.78 22.20
CA ALA A 48 35.58 -24.05 21.32
C ALA A 48 34.92 -22.90 20.52
N VAL A 49 33.62 -22.82 20.51
CA VAL A 49 32.85 -21.78 19.79
C VAL A 49 32.46 -20.62 20.71
N GLY A 50 32.43 -20.87 22.02
CA GLY A 50 31.90 -19.95 23.01
C GLY A 50 30.40 -20.13 23.21
N ASP A 51 29.85 -19.41 24.19
CA ASP A 51 28.44 -19.48 24.61
C ASP A 51 27.63 -18.23 24.20
N SER A 52 28.25 -17.30 23.49
CA SER A 52 27.68 -15.99 23.18
C SER A 52 27.91 -15.59 21.75
N GLY A 53 26.99 -14.75 21.21
CA GLY A 53 27.02 -14.19 19.87
C GLY A 53 25.88 -13.24 19.66
N GLY A 54 25.71 -12.70 18.45
CA GLY A 54 24.59 -11.88 18.09
C GLY A 54 23.47 -12.74 17.46
N PHE A 55 22.30 -12.77 18.06
CA PHE A 55 21.17 -13.57 17.55
C PHE A 55 19.94 -12.72 17.38
N VAL A 56 19.31 -12.84 16.21
CA VAL A 56 18.00 -12.23 15.93
C VAL A 56 16.94 -13.16 16.48
N ASP A 57 15.93 -12.57 17.11
CA ASP A 57 14.78 -13.29 17.62
C ASP A 57 13.87 -13.76 16.44
N ASP A 58 13.05 -14.78 16.70
CA ASP A 58 11.99 -15.24 15.81
C ASP A 58 12.41 -15.55 14.36
N VAL A 59 13.63 -16.03 14.13
CA VAL A 59 14.11 -16.41 12.78
C VAL A 59 13.36 -17.61 12.17
N ASP A 60 12.62 -18.33 12.99
CA ASP A 60 11.73 -19.44 12.61
C ASP A 60 10.34 -18.95 12.23
N VAL A 61 10.00 -17.68 12.50
CA VAL A 61 8.70 -17.08 12.18
C VAL A 61 8.64 -16.60 10.73
N PHE A 62 7.54 -16.90 10.04
CA PHE A 62 7.29 -16.40 8.69
C PHE A 62 5.77 -16.38 8.41
N ASP A 63 5.27 -15.28 7.89
CA ASP A 63 3.88 -15.14 7.46
C ASP A 63 3.72 -15.72 6.05
N SER A 64 3.64 -17.04 5.95
CA SER A 64 3.60 -17.73 4.65
C SER A 64 2.32 -17.46 3.88
N ASP A 65 1.22 -17.20 4.57
CA ASP A 65 -0.07 -16.89 3.95
C ASP A 65 -0.01 -15.55 3.22
N PHE A 66 0.55 -14.53 3.87
CA PHE A 66 0.76 -13.22 3.26
C PHE A 66 1.61 -13.30 1.98
N PHE A 67 2.69 -14.09 2.01
CA PHE A 67 3.58 -14.25 0.87
C PHE A 67 3.14 -15.34 -0.11
N SER A 68 1.93 -15.89 0.04
CA SER A 68 1.39 -16.97 -0.82
C SER A 68 2.35 -18.15 -0.98
N VAL A 69 3.10 -18.48 0.09
CA VAL A 69 4.03 -19.60 0.18
C VAL A 69 3.37 -20.75 0.91
N THR A 70 3.41 -21.97 0.34
CA THR A 70 2.81 -23.12 1.03
C THR A 70 3.56 -23.44 2.32
N PRO A 71 2.89 -23.95 3.37
CA PRO A 71 3.53 -24.34 4.62
C PRO A 71 4.70 -25.29 4.43
N ARG A 72 4.59 -26.21 3.49
CA ARG A 72 5.64 -27.19 3.15
C ARG A 72 6.85 -26.51 2.48
N GLU A 73 6.62 -25.56 1.61
CA GLU A 73 7.69 -24.76 1.02
C GLU A 73 8.36 -23.87 2.06
N ALA A 74 7.57 -23.15 2.87
CA ALA A 74 8.07 -22.31 3.93
C ALA A 74 8.97 -23.07 4.93
N ALA A 75 8.63 -24.32 5.24
CA ALA A 75 9.46 -25.20 6.09
C ALA A 75 10.78 -25.60 5.41
N ALA A 76 10.79 -25.69 4.08
CA ALA A 76 12.01 -26.03 3.31
C ALA A 76 12.89 -24.81 3.03
N MET A 77 12.34 -23.58 3.13
CA MET A 77 13.08 -22.35 2.85
C MET A 77 14.16 -22.08 3.92
N ASP A 78 15.33 -21.66 3.43
CA ASP A 78 16.37 -21.08 4.27
C ASP A 78 15.81 -19.89 5.07
N PRO A 79 16.08 -19.79 6.38
CA PRO A 79 15.72 -18.62 7.19
C PRO A 79 16.16 -17.28 6.57
N HIS A 80 17.26 -17.25 5.80
CA HIS A 80 17.66 -16.09 5.02
C HIS A 80 16.53 -15.58 4.11
N HIS A 81 15.90 -16.48 3.35
CA HIS A 81 14.83 -16.11 2.43
C HIS A 81 13.58 -15.61 3.17
N ARG A 82 13.27 -16.24 4.31
CA ARG A 82 12.10 -15.86 5.14
C ARG A 82 12.25 -14.49 5.76
N LEU A 83 13.45 -14.10 6.18
CA LEU A 83 13.72 -12.77 6.74
C LEU A 83 13.80 -11.67 5.66
N LEU A 84 14.31 -12.01 4.48
CA LEU A 84 14.45 -11.04 3.38
C LEU A 84 13.11 -10.55 2.82
N LEU A 85 12.09 -11.40 2.70
CA LEU A 85 10.78 -11.03 2.14
C LEU A 85 10.07 -9.94 2.96
N PRO A 86 9.87 -10.09 4.29
CA PRO A 86 9.32 -9.01 5.12
C PRO A 86 10.18 -7.75 5.15
N CYS A 87 11.52 -7.92 5.15
CA CYS A 87 12.45 -6.80 5.12
C CYS A 87 12.33 -6.01 3.80
N ALA A 88 12.21 -6.70 2.65
CA ALA A 88 12.01 -6.07 1.36
C ALA A 88 10.69 -5.28 1.30
N TRP A 89 9.59 -5.87 1.80
CA TRP A 89 8.29 -5.19 1.87
C TRP A 89 8.40 -3.88 2.64
N ARG A 90 8.96 -3.92 3.86
CA ARG A 90 9.07 -2.76 4.72
C ARG A 90 10.05 -1.71 4.18
N ALA A 91 11.16 -2.12 3.57
CA ALA A 91 12.10 -1.19 2.92
C ALA A 91 11.46 -0.43 1.75
N LEU A 92 10.60 -1.10 0.96
CA LEU A 92 9.84 -0.48 -0.13
C LEU A 92 8.81 0.52 0.42
N GLU A 93 8.04 0.15 1.44
CA GLU A 93 7.12 1.09 2.11
C GLU A 93 7.88 2.31 2.66
N ASP A 94 9.04 2.11 3.29
CA ASP A 94 9.87 3.19 3.82
C ASP A 94 10.43 4.11 2.72
N SER A 95 10.60 3.60 1.50
CA SER A 95 11.00 4.42 0.34
C SER A 95 9.93 5.39 -0.14
N GLY A 96 8.73 5.33 0.43
CA GLY A 96 7.59 6.15 0.01
C GLY A 96 6.84 5.60 -1.21
N ARG A 97 7.03 4.33 -1.54
CA ARG A 97 6.34 3.65 -2.66
C ARG A 97 5.62 2.40 -2.18
N ALA A 98 4.37 2.23 -2.58
CA ALA A 98 3.63 1.01 -2.29
C ALA A 98 4.30 -0.19 -3.01
N PRO A 99 4.62 -1.30 -2.31
CA PRO A 99 5.24 -2.47 -2.94
C PRO A 99 4.47 -2.97 -4.18
N GLY A 100 3.14 -3.05 -4.11
CA GLY A 100 2.31 -3.48 -5.24
C GLY A 100 2.34 -2.56 -6.46
N ALA A 101 2.68 -1.27 -6.29
CA ALA A 101 2.81 -0.33 -7.41
C ALA A 101 4.11 -0.53 -8.22
N LEU A 102 5.02 -1.37 -7.75
CA LEU A 102 6.27 -1.69 -8.42
C LEU A 102 6.20 -3.00 -9.21
N ALA A 103 5.10 -3.73 -9.16
CA ALA A 103 4.92 -4.96 -9.94
C ALA A 103 5.09 -4.70 -11.45
N GLY A 104 5.79 -5.59 -12.14
CA GLY A 104 6.11 -5.49 -13.56
C GLY A 104 7.21 -4.48 -13.92
N THR A 105 7.80 -3.77 -12.93
CA THR A 105 8.85 -2.77 -13.20
C THR A 105 10.25 -3.40 -13.29
N GLU A 106 11.18 -2.69 -13.94
CA GLU A 106 12.60 -3.03 -13.99
C GLU A 106 13.29 -2.72 -12.65
N THR A 107 12.77 -3.26 -11.54
CA THR A 107 13.37 -3.14 -10.22
C THR A 107 14.44 -4.23 -10.03
N GLY A 108 15.68 -3.82 -9.73
CA GLY A 108 16.80 -4.73 -9.50
C GLY A 108 16.86 -5.23 -8.04
N VAL A 109 17.37 -6.45 -7.82
CA VAL A 109 17.54 -7.06 -6.49
C VAL A 109 18.95 -7.63 -6.34
N PHE A 110 19.72 -7.12 -5.39
CA PHE A 110 21.13 -7.48 -5.17
C PHE A 110 21.36 -7.84 -3.70
N ILE A 111 21.53 -9.13 -3.42
CA ILE A 111 21.59 -9.64 -2.05
C ILE A 111 22.94 -10.27 -1.73
N GLY A 112 23.63 -9.72 -0.75
CA GLY A 112 24.82 -10.31 -0.17
C GLY A 112 24.46 -11.47 0.75
N VAL A 113 25.04 -12.62 0.50
CA VAL A 113 24.89 -13.82 1.32
C VAL A 113 26.26 -14.40 1.62
N MET A 114 26.38 -15.22 2.65
CA MET A 114 27.63 -15.94 2.94
C MET A 114 27.30 -17.34 3.42
N GLY A 115 27.94 -18.31 2.79
CA GLY A 115 27.79 -19.72 3.18
C GLY A 115 26.43 -20.33 2.81
N GLY A 116 26.17 -21.54 3.26
CA GLY A 116 24.95 -22.31 3.00
C GLY A 116 24.68 -23.28 4.15
N GLU A 117 24.57 -22.76 5.39
CA GLU A 117 24.41 -23.61 6.58
C GLU A 117 23.10 -24.40 6.53
N TRP A 118 22.00 -23.76 6.06
CA TRP A 118 20.70 -24.44 5.92
C TRP A 118 20.76 -25.66 4.99
N GLY A 119 21.34 -25.49 3.81
CA GLY A 119 21.51 -26.59 2.85
C GLY A 119 22.36 -27.72 3.43
N ARG A 120 23.43 -27.42 4.14
CA ARG A 120 24.27 -28.43 4.80
C ARG A 120 23.52 -29.19 5.90
N LEU A 121 22.67 -28.50 6.66
CA LEU A 121 21.87 -29.12 7.72
C LEU A 121 20.73 -29.99 7.17
N THR A 122 20.05 -29.49 6.14
CA THR A 122 18.80 -30.12 5.65
C THR A 122 19.00 -31.16 4.55
N MET A 123 20.09 -31.06 3.75
CA MET A 123 20.38 -31.96 2.64
C MET A 123 21.52 -32.98 2.96
N SER A 124 22.01 -33.02 4.18
CA SER A 124 23.02 -34.00 4.62
C SER A 124 22.51 -35.45 4.57
N ASP A 125 21.22 -35.66 4.80
CA ASP A 125 20.56 -36.96 4.63
C ASP A 125 19.94 -37.05 3.22
N LEU A 126 20.60 -37.74 2.30
CA LEU A 126 20.18 -37.84 0.91
C LEU A 126 18.79 -38.48 0.73
N ALA A 127 18.34 -39.31 1.69
CA ALA A 127 17.02 -39.93 1.63
C ALA A 127 15.87 -38.91 1.87
N ARG A 128 16.19 -37.76 2.43
CA ARG A 128 15.21 -36.70 2.76
C ARG A 128 15.24 -35.52 1.78
N VAL A 129 16.13 -35.55 0.78
CA VAL A 129 16.22 -34.48 -0.23
C VAL A 129 14.96 -34.41 -1.07
N THR A 130 14.41 -33.21 -1.20
CA THR A 130 13.23 -32.90 -2.03
C THR A 130 13.51 -31.72 -2.96
N PRO A 131 12.74 -31.54 -4.04
CA PRO A 131 12.88 -30.37 -4.90
C PRO A 131 12.72 -29.03 -4.13
N LEU A 132 11.83 -28.99 -3.12
CA LEU A 132 11.62 -27.81 -2.28
C LEU A 132 12.86 -27.49 -1.41
N LEU A 133 13.57 -28.50 -0.92
CA LEU A 133 14.84 -28.27 -0.21
C LEU A 133 15.91 -27.74 -1.17
N GLY A 134 15.93 -28.20 -2.42
CA GLY A 134 16.84 -27.70 -3.44
C GLY A 134 16.65 -26.21 -3.71
N SER A 135 15.43 -25.79 -4.01
CA SER A 135 15.11 -24.36 -4.19
C SER A 135 15.18 -23.56 -2.87
N GLY A 136 14.80 -24.19 -1.76
CA GLY A 136 14.86 -23.58 -0.44
C GLY A 136 16.27 -23.29 0.07
N SER A 137 17.29 -24.05 -0.39
CA SER A 137 18.69 -23.92 0.08
C SER A 137 19.61 -23.20 -0.90
N SER A 138 19.13 -22.84 -2.10
CA SER A 138 19.95 -22.18 -3.12
C SER A 138 20.18 -20.70 -2.76
N ALA A 139 21.43 -20.27 -2.74
CA ALA A 139 21.79 -18.87 -2.45
C ALA A 139 21.18 -17.89 -3.47
N GLY A 140 21.08 -18.26 -4.74
CA GLY A 140 20.43 -17.43 -5.78
C GLY A 140 18.98 -17.09 -5.46
N MET A 141 18.28 -17.99 -4.78
CA MET A 141 16.88 -17.78 -4.40
C MET A 141 16.70 -16.68 -3.35
N ALA A 142 17.74 -16.26 -2.66
CA ALA A 142 17.69 -15.13 -1.74
C ALA A 142 17.26 -13.82 -2.45
N ALA A 143 17.75 -13.59 -3.68
CA ALA A 143 17.33 -12.47 -4.51
C ALA A 143 16.07 -12.80 -5.33
N ASN A 144 16.07 -13.99 -5.96
CA ASN A 144 15.04 -14.35 -6.94
C ASN A 144 13.65 -14.49 -6.33
N ARG A 145 13.52 -14.91 -5.05
CA ARG A 145 12.24 -14.94 -4.35
C ARG A 145 11.66 -13.54 -4.13
N ILE A 146 12.50 -12.55 -3.87
CA ILE A 146 12.05 -11.15 -3.78
C ILE A 146 11.50 -10.74 -5.16
N SER A 147 12.29 -10.93 -6.24
CA SER A 147 11.84 -10.58 -7.59
C SER A 147 10.56 -11.30 -7.99
N TYR A 148 10.46 -12.60 -7.69
CA TYR A 148 9.26 -13.40 -7.99
C TYR A 148 8.03 -12.91 -7.22
N HIS A 149 8.17 -12.67 -5.91
CA HIS A 149 7.04 -12.28 -5.07
C HIS A 149 6.51 -10.88 -5.42
N PHE A 150 7.40 -9.94 -5.75
CA PHE A 150 7.04 -8.56 -6.08
C PHE A 150 6.86 -8.32 -7.58
N ASP A 151 6.98 -9.36 -8.42
CA ASP A 151 6.92 -9.26 -9.88
C ASP A 151 7.92 -8.25 -10.45
N PHE A 152 9.20 -8.32 -9.99
CA PHE A 152 10.26 -7.47 -10.49
C PHE A 152 10.97 -8.10 -11.69
N THR A 153 11.23 -7.30 -12.73
CA THR A 153 11.82 -7.76 -13.99
C THR A 153 13.27 -7.32 -14.19
N GLY A 154 13.83 -6.50 -13.30
CA GLY A 154 15.22 -6.05 -13.33
C GLY A 154 16.21 -7.16 -12.91
N PRO A 155 17.54 -6.86 -12.94
CA PRO A 155 18.57 -7.82 -12.56
C PRO A 155 18.37 -8.36 -11.12
N SER A 156 18.51 -9.68 -10.93
CA SER A 156 18.27 -10.34 -9.64
C SER A 156 19.42 -11.28 -9.30
N LEU A 157 20.29 -10.87 -8.36
CA LEU A 157 21.58 -11.50 -8.08
C LEU A 157 21.82 -11.73 -6.59
N ALA A 158 22.29 -12.91 -6.23
CA ALA A 158 22.91 -13.19 -4.95
C ALA A 158 24.45 -13.12 -5.09
N VAL A 159 25.12 -12.50 -4.12
CA VAL A 159 26.57 -12.24 -4.16
C VAL A 159 27.22 -12.80 -2.91
N ASP A 160 28.23 -13.66 -3.08
CA ASP A 160 29.09 -14.15 -2.01
C ASP A 160 30.54 -13.72 -2.25
N THR A 161 30.99 -12.76 -1.46
CA THR A 161 32.38 -12.31 -1.34
C THR A 161 32.81 -12.31 0.13
N ALA A 162 32.26 -13.26 0.89
CA ALA A 162 32.39 -13.36 2.34
C ALA A 162 31.88 -12.08 3.04
N CYS A 163 32.64 -11.53 4.00
CA CYS A 163 32.21 -10.40 4.82
C CYS A 163 31.94 -9.10 4.02
N SER A 164 32.38 -8.99 2.77
CA SER A 164 32.12 -7.82 1.91
C SER A 164 30.85 -7.96 1.06
N SER A 165 30.17 -9.11 1.09
CA SER A 165 29.07 -9.47 0.18
C SER A 165 28.00 -8.40 0.05
N SER A 166 27.44 -7.90 1.14
CA SER A 166 26.36 -6.90 1.10
C SER A 166 26.82 -5.52 0.63
N LEU A 167 28.07 -5.13 0.88
CA LEU A 167 28.60 -3.86 0.36
C LEU A 167 28.95 -3.97 -1.15
N VAL A 168 29.36 -5.16 -1.61
CA VAL A 168 29.51 -5.47 -3.05
C VAL A 168 28.14 -5.49 -3.71
N ALA A 169 27.10 -6.03 -3.07
CA ALA A 169 25.72 -5.96 -3.57
C ALA A 169 25.24 -4.51 -3.77
N VAL A 170 25.52 -3.61 -2.81
CA VAL A 170 25.28 -2.16 -2.95
C VAL A 170 26.05 -1.57 -4.13
N HIS A 171 27.32 -1.98 -4.33
CA HIS A 171 28.12 -1.52 -5.47
C HIS A 171 27.52 -1.95 -6.82
N LEU A 172 27.09 -3.19 -6.93
CA LEU A 172 26.47 -3.72 -8.14
C LEU A 172 25.12 -3.04 -8.42
N ALA A 173 24.30 -2.85 -7.40
CA ALA A 173 23.03 -2.13 -7.50
C ALA A 173 23.22 -0.69 -8.00
N ALA A 174 24.19 0.04 -7.43
CA ALA A 174 24.52 1.40 -7.88
C ALA A 174 25.03 1.41 -9.33
N SER A 175 25.82 0.41 -9.72
CA SER A 175 26.33 0.28 -11.09
C SER A 175 25.20 0.00 -12.08
N SER A 176 24.26 -0.86 -11.74
CA SER A 176 23.10 -1.20 -12.56
C SER A 176 22.16 0.01 -12.75
N LEU A 177 21.91 0.80 -11.68
CA LEU A 177 21.15 2.06 -11.77
C LEU A 177 21.83 3.09 -12.70
N LEU A 178 23.15 3.21 -12.62
CA LEU A 178 23.93 4.13 -13.47
C LEU A 178 24.06 3.65 -14.93
N ALA A 179 23.96 2.34 -15.14
CA ALA A 179 23.91 1.73 -16.48
C ALA A 179 22.50 1.69 -17.08
N GLU A 180 21.49 2.20 -16.34
CA GLU A 180 20.08 2.19 -16.74
C GLU A 180 19.50 0.80 -16.97
N GLU A 181 20.05 -0.25 -16.32
CA GLU A 181 19.51 -1.61 -16.34
C GLU A 181 18.30 -1.75 -15.40
N CYS A 182 18.13 -0.79 -14.48
CA CYS A 182 16.97 -0.69 -13.59
C CYS A 182 16.78 0.77 -13.13
N ASP A 183 15.56 1.10 -12.66
CA ASP A 183 15.20 2.44 -12.17
C ASP A 183 15.14 2.51 -10.63
N THR A 184 14.98 1.36 -10.01
CA THR A 184 14.96 1.16 -8.56
C THR A 184 15.75 -0.10 -8.25
N ALA A 185 16.52 -0.12 -7.18
CA ALA A 185 17.24 -1.33 -6.78
C ALA A 185 17.10 -1.56 -5.27
N LEU A 186 16.75 -2.81 -4.89
CA LEU A 186 16.93 -3.29 -3.52
C LEU A 186 18.34 -3.88 -3.40
N ALA A 187 19.08 -3.41 -2.41
CA ALA A 187 20.42 -3.89 -2.14
C ALA A 187 20.64 -4.12 -0.65
N GLY A 188 21.36 -5.17 -0.31
CA GLY A 188 21.69 -5.43 1.08
C GLY A 188 22.23 -6.83 1.31
N GLY A 189 21.90 -7.42 2.45
CA GLY A 189 22.36 -8.77 2.74
C GLY A 189 21.78 -9.34 4.01
N VAL A 190 22.00 -10.64 4.18
CA VAL A 190 21.47 -11.43 5.30
C VAL A 190 22.52 -12.42 5.78
N ASN A 191 22.50 -12.70 7.07
CA ASN A 191 23.28 -13.77 7.70
C ASN A 191 22.52 -14.33 8.89
N ILE A 192 22.42 -15.64 8.98
CA ILE A 192 21.84 -16.36 10.12
C ILE A 192 22.79 -17.48 10.53
N VAL A 193 23.23 -17.45 11.77
CA VAL A 193 24.13 -18.44 12.36
C VAL A 193 23.30 -19.64 12.83
N LEU A 194 23.26 -20.69 12.02
CA LEU A 194 22.41 -21.88 12.27
C LEU A 194 23.18 -23.01 12.95
N SER A 195 24.49 -23.03 12.82
CA SER A 195 25.34 -24.09 13.35
C SER A 195 26.66 -23.56 13.92
N PRO A 196 27.32 -24.33 14.81
CA PRO A 196 28.64 -23.96 15.35
C PRO A 196 29.77 -24.15 14.33
N SER A 197 29.53 -24.75 13.15
CA SER A 197 30.57 -25.23 12.23
C SER A 197 31.60 -24.17 11.86
N LEU A 198 31.14 -22.98 11.41
CA LEU A 198 32.06 -21.90 11.03
C LEU A 198 32.71 -21.25 12.28
N GLY A 199 32.01 -21.25 13.41
CA GLY A 199 32.56 -20.86 14.70
C GLY A 199 33.75 -21.73 15.09
N MET A 200 33.67 -23.06 14.87
CA MET A 200 34.79 -23.98 15.11
C MET A 200 35.99 -23.68 14.19
N VAL A 201 35.76 -23.33 12.95
CA VAL A 201 36.82 -22.88 12.02
C VAL A 201 37.50 -21.62 12.54
N TYR A 202 36.72 -20.63 12.99
CA TYR A 202 37.28 -19.39 13.56
C TYR A 202 38.07 -19.68 14.86
N GLY A 203 37.58 -20.61 15.70
CA GLY A 203 38.29 -21.05 16.91
C GLY A 203 39.64 -21.67 16.57
N GLN A 204 39.69 -22.59 15.59
CA GLN A 204 40.97 -23.24 15.15
C GLN A 204 41.94 -22.25 14.51
N LEU A 205 41.45 -21.19 13.86
CA LEU A 205 42.27 -20.13 13.29
C LEU A 205 42.74 -19.08 14.32
N GLY A 206 42.29 -19.18 15.57
CA GLY A 206 42.52 -18.16 16.60
C GLY A 206 41.86 -16.81 16.31
N LEU A 207 40.77 -16.83 15.58
CA LEU A 207 39.98 -15.64 15.17
C LEU A 207 38.69 -15.44 15.97
N ALA A 208 38.25 -16.43 16.76
CA ALA A 208 37.05 -16.30 17.59
C ALA A 208 37.33 -15.55 18.89
N ALA A 209 36.48 -14.57 19.21
CA ALA A 209 36.51 -13.90 20.52
C ALA A 209 35.90 -14.82 21.60
N ALA A 210 36.54 -14.94 22.75
CA ALA A 210 36.09 -15.85 23.81
C ALA A 210 34.72 -15.50 24.39
N ASP A 211 34.38 -14.21 24.42
CA ASP A 211 33.11 -13.66 24.93
C ASP A 211 32.05 -13.40 23.82
N GLY A 212 32.30 -13.85 22.60
CA GLY A 212 31.40 -13.66 21.45
C GLY A 212 31.26 -12.22 21.00
N ARG A 213 32.16 -11.27 21.41
CA ARG A 213 32.08 -9.85 21.10
C ARG A 213 33.20 -9.40 20.18
N CYS A 214 32.90 -8.63 19.17
CA CYS A 214 33.93 -7.87 18.47
C CYS A 214 34.29 -6.62 19.29
N LYS A 215 35.59 -6.40 19.50
CA LYS A 215 36.11 -5.24 20.26
C LYS A 215 36.99 -4.36 19.34
N PRO A 216 36.39 -3.62 18.39
CA PRO A 216 37.10 -2.88 17.36
C PRO A 216 38.11 -1.88 17.94
N PHE A 217 39.35 -1.95 17.47
CA PHE A 217 40.44 -1.03 17.82
C PHE A 217 40.77 -0.94 19.32
N SER A 218 40.23 -1.84 20.13
CA SER A 218 40.47 -1.90 21.58
C SER A 218 41.76 -2.63 21.93
N ALA A 219 42.29 -2.31 23.08
CA ALA A 219 43.39 -3.07 23.69
C ALA A 219 42.96 -4.52 24.06
N ASP A 220 41.66 -4.74 24.22
CA ASP A 220 41.06 -6.04 24.53
C ASP A 220 40.66 -6.82 23.28
N ALA A 221 41.02 -6.34 22.06
CA ALA A 221 40.74 -7.01 20.82
C ALA A 221 41.33 -8.42 20.79
N ASP A 222 40.48 -9.45 20.70
CA ASP A 222 40.85 -10.87 20.79
C ASP A 222 40.21 -11.73 19.69
N GLY A 223 39.32 -11.14 18.84
CA GLY A 223 38.73 -11.90 17.77
C GLY A 223 37.33 -11.44 17.36
N ILE A 224 36.64 -12.32 16.66
CA ILE A 224 35.35 -12.12 16.06
C ILE A 224 34.25 -12.82 16.89
N GLY A 225 33.18 -12.10 17.22
CA GLY A 225 31.91 -12.70 17.64
C GLY A 225 30.98 -12.82 16.45
N ARG A 226 30.49 -14.00 16.12
CA ARG A 226 29.53 -14.23 15.02
C ARG A 226 28.17 -13.64 15.32
N SER A 227 27.46 -13.16 14.29
CA SER A 227 26.16 -12.54 14.47
C SER A 227 25.20 -12.80 13.30
N ASP A 228 23.92 -12.92 13.64
CA ASP A 228 22.81 -12.82 12.70
C ASP A 228 22.64 -11.36 12.23
N GLY A 229 21.88 -11.18 11.16
CA GLY A 229 21.40 -9.88 10.74
C GLY A 229 20.83 -9.89 9.34
N VAL A 230 19.87 -9.02 9.11
CA VAL A 230 19.32 -8.70 7.78
C VAL A 230 19.20 -7.20 7.65
N GLY A 231 19.52 -6.67 6.48
CA GLY A 231 19.29 -5.27 6.15
C GLY A 231 19.20 -5.07 4.66
N LEU A 232 18.23 -4.24 4.26
CA LEU A 232 18.01 -3.85 2.88
C LEU A 232 17.88 -2.33 2.78
N VAL A 233 18.39 -1.79 1.68
CA VAL A 233 18.20 -0.41 1.29
C VAL A 233 17.57 -0.35 -0.10
N VAL A 234 16.71 0.66 -0.32
CA VAL A 234 16.17 0.98 -1.64
C VAL A 234 17.00 2.13 -2.19
N LEU A 235 17.55 1.90 -3.38
CA LEU A 235 18.42 2.82 -4.10
C LEU A 235 17.74 3.32 -5.37
N ARG A 236 17.93 4.60 -5.68
CA ARG A 236 17.47 5.25 -6.92
C ARG A 236 18.51 6.27 -7.40
N ARG A 237 18.48 6.62 -8.69
CA ARG A 237 19.22 7.82 -9.15
C ARG A 237 18.72 9.03 -8.35
N LEU A 238 19.64 9.90 -7.92
CA LEU A 238 19.30 11.04 -7.05
C LEU A 238 18.30 11.99 -7.71
N ASP A 239 18.48 12.28 -8.99
CA ASP A 239 17.61 13.21 -9.72
C ASP A 239 16.17 12.67 -9.80
N ASP A 240 15.99 11.37 -10.06
CA ASP A 240 14.68 10.72 -10.09
C ASP A 240 14.01 10.75 -8.71
N ALA A 241 14.76 10.46 -7.64
CA ALA A 241 14.24 10.48 -6.28
C ALA A 241 13.79 11.90 -5.85
N LEU A 242 14.55 12.93 -6.25
CA LEU A 242 14.21 14.33 -5.97
C LEU A 242 13.02 14.80 -6.81
N ALA A 243 12.92 14.38 -8.08
CA ALA A 243 11.77 14.68 -8.94
C ALA A 243 10.47 14.11 -8.37
N ASP A 244 10.52 12.89 -7.85
CA ASP A 244 9.38 12.21 -7.20
C ASP A 244 9.11 12.71 -5.77
N GLY A 245 9.92 13.63 -5.24
CA GLY A 245 9.78 14.17 -3.89
C GLY A 245 10.02 13.16 -2.79
N GLN A 246 10.79 12.09 -3.05
CA GLN A 246 11.10 11.06 -2.06
C GLN A 246 12.03 11.58 -0.95
N ARG A 247 11.88 11.02 0.23
CA ARG A 247 12.87 11.22 1.30
C ARG A 247 14.20 10.59 0.91
N VAL A 248 15.28 11.30 1.13
CA VAL A 248 16.65 10.80 0.94
C VAL A 248 17.34 10.72 2.30
N TYR A 249 17.78 9.55 2.70
CA TYR A 249 18.56 9.36 3.94
C TYR A 249 20.01 9.83 3.79
N ALA A 250 20.63 9.41 2.70
CA ALA A 250 22.00 9.75 2.33
C ALA A 250 22.17 9.59 0.82
N VAL A 251 23.24 10.14 0.28
CA VAL A 251 23.61 10.02 -1.13
C VAL A 251 24.87 9.17 -1.24
N LEU A 252 24.79 8.04 -1.93
CA LEU A 252 25.95 7.26 -2.31
C LEU A 252 26.64 7.95 -3.49
N ARG A 253 27.77 8.63 -3.20
CA ARG A 253 28.58 9.37 -4.17
C ARG A 253 29.40 8.44 -5.06
N SER A 254 29.91 7.39 -4.49
CA SER A 254 30.63 6.34 -5.21
C SER A 254 30.84 5.11 -4.38
N SER A 255 31.27 4.06 -5.04
CA SER A 255 31.80 2.85 -4.40
C SER A 255 32.92 2.24 -5.26
N ALA A 256 33.75 1.45 -4.62
CA ALA A 256 34.83 0.72 -5.28
C ALA A 256 34.99 -0.68 -4.67
N VAL A 257 35.35 -1.62 -5.52
CA VAL A 257 35.69 -3.00 -5.15
C VAL A 257 37.10 -3.31 -5.67
N SER A 258 37.89 -4.04 -4.89
CA SER A 258 39.22 -4.50 -5.28
C SER A 258 39.50 -5.87 -4.68
N GLN A 259 40.50 -6.57 -5.21
CA GLN A 259 40.98 -7.86 -4.70
C GLN A 259 42.40 -7.74 -4.17
N ASP A 260 42.73 -8.49 -3.11
CA ASP A 260 44.06 -8.51 -2.52
C ASP A 260 45.15 -9.06 -3.45
N GLY A 261 44.77 -9.92 -4.38
CA GLY A 261 45.68 -10.65 -5.25
C GLY A 261 46.53 -11.64 -4.43
N ARG A 262 47.78 -11.86 -4.81
CA ARG A 262 48.71 -12.70 -4.04
C ARG A 262 49.19 -11.93 -2.82
N SER A 263 48.64 -12.28 -1.64
CA SER A 263 49.04 -11.78 -0.31
C SER A 263 49.90 -12.83 0.41
N ASN A 264 50.23 -12.63 1.70
CA ASN A 264 51.00 -13.57 2.52
C ASN A 264 50.21 -14.85 2.88
N GLY A 265 48.97 -14.96 2.43
CA GLY A 265 48.07 -16.10 2.59
C GLY A 265 46.69 -15.76 2.07
N MET A 266 45.88 -16.75 1.69
CA MET A 266 44.54 -16.52 1.09
C MET A 266 43.60 -15.69 1.99
N ILE A 267 43.69 -15.88 3.30
CA ILE A 267 42.84 -15.22 4.29
C ILE A 267 43.56 -14.06 5.02
N ALA A 268 44.81 -13.74 4.65
CA ALA A 268 45.59 -12.68 5.28
C ALA A 268 45.24 -11.31 4.68
N PRO A 269 44.79 -10.30 5.48
CA PRO A 269 44.45 -8.98 4.96
C PRO A 269 45.67 -8.28 4.37
N ASN A 270 45.43 -7.46 3.33
CA ASN A 270 46.47 -6.74 2.59
C ASN A 270 46.28 -5.23 2.71
N ARG A 271 47.16 -4.56 3.46
CA ARG A 271 47.12 -3.11 3.66
C ARG A 271 47.05 -2.33 2.33
N TRP A 272 47.88 -2.69 1.37
CA TRP A 272 48.00 -1.95 0.10
C TRP A 272 46.74 -2.05 -0.74
N SER A 273 46.06 -3.16 -0.69
CA SER A 273 44.80 -3.35 -1.37
C SER A 273 43.66 -2.57 -0.72
N GLN A 274 43.63 -2.55 0.63
CA GLN A 274 42.71 -1.70 1.41
C GLN A 274 42.93 -0.22 1.08
N GLU A 275 44.18 0.24 1.09
CA GLU A 275 44.55 1.61 0.70
C GLU A 275 44.10 1.92 -0.72
N ARG A 276 44.28 1.00 -1.67
CA ARG A 276 43.88 1.17 -3.08
C ARG A 276 42.37 1.29 -3.25
N VAL A 277 41.55 0.48 -2.58
CA VAL A 277 40.07 0.59 -2.68
C VAL A 277 39.56 1.90 -2.10
N LEU A 278 40.11 2.33 -0.94
CA LEU A 278 39.81 3.64 -0.35
C LEU A 278 40.08 4.80 -1.32
N LYS A 279 41.33 4.88 -1.84
CA LYS A 279 41.75 5.91 -2.79
C LYS A 279 40.91 5.88 -4.08
N SER A 280 40.54 4.69 -4.55
CA SER A 280 39.70 4.54 -5.74
C SER A 280 38.31 5.08 -5.51
N ALA A 281 37.68 4.77 -4.38
CA ALA A 281 36.35 5.26 -4.05
C ALA A 281 36.33 6.79 -3.91
N TYR A 282 37.27 7.38 -3.14
CA TYR A 282 37.31 8.84 -2.98
C TYR A 282 37.59 9.57 -4.28
N ARG A 283 38.50 9.05 -5.13
CA ARG A 283 38.75 9.61 -6.46
C ARG A 283 37.50 9.58 -7.35
N ARG A 284 36.75 8.47 -7.35
CA ARG A 284 35.50 8.37 -8.10
C ARG A 284 34.43 9.33 -7.58
N ALA A 285 34.39 9.54 -6.27
CA ALA A 285 33.49 10.51 -5.63
C ALA A 285 33.87 11.97 -5.86
N GLY A 286 35.08 12.25 -6.34
CA GLY A 286 35.61 13.61 -6.41
C GLY A 286 35.86 14.23 -5.02
N VAL A 287 36.07 13.41 -3.99
CA VAL A 287 36.20 13.81 -2.58
C VAL A 287 37.66 13.70 -2.11
N ALA A 288 38.18 14.76 -1.55
CA ALA A 288 39.47 14.71 -0.88
C ALA A 288 39.36 14.01 0.50
N PRO A 289 40.30 13.16 0.89
CA PRO A 289 40.27 12.45 2.20
C PRO A 289 40.11 13.38 3.41
N GLY A 290 40.58 14.62 3.32
CA GLY A 290 40.42 15.63 4.37
C GLY A 290 38.95 16.08 4.59
N GLN A 291 38.09 15.90 3.63
CA GLN A 291 36.65 16.25 3.71
C GLN A 291 35.81 15.17 4.41
N VAL A 292 36.36 13.96 4.59
CA VAL A 292 35.63 12.83 5.19
C VAL A 292 35.53 13.04 6.69
N ALA A 293 34.32 13.18 7.22
CA ALA A 293 34.06 13.45 8.63
C ALA A 293 34.30 12.20 9.49
N PHE A 294 33.84 11.04 9.00
CA PHE A 294 34.05 9.77 9.72
C PHE A 294 34.05 8.59 8.72
N VAL A 295 34.62 7.47 9.19
CA VAL A 295 34.61 6.19 8.48
C VAL A 295 34.02 5.10 9.39
N GLU A 296 32.98 4.45 8.89
CA GLU A 296 32.54 3.17 9.42
C GLU A 296 33.50 2.10 8.90
N ALA A 297 34.41 1.69 9.76
CA ALA A 297 35.47 0.77 9.40
C ALA A 297 34.96 -0.69 9.37
N HIS A 298 35.74 -1.56 8.76
CA HIS A 298 35.48 -3.00 8.84
C HIS A 298 35.65 -3.47 10.29
N GLY A 299 36.69 -3.10 10.98
CA GLY A 299 36.86 -3.15 12.43
C GLY A 299 36.32 -4.40 13.11
N THR A 300 36.95 -5.56 12.89
CA THR A 300 36.46 -6.84 13.41
C THR A 300 36.87 -7.13 14.87
N GLY A 301 37.80 -6.35 15.43
CA GLY A 301 38.36 -6.61 16.75
C GLY A 301 39.42 -7.73 16.73
N THR A 302 39.97 -8.07 15.55
CA THR A 302 41.13 -8.97 15.45
C THR A 302 42.44 -8.17 15.54
N VAL A 303 43.40 -8.65 16.32
CA VAL A 303 44.67 -7.91 16.57
C VAL A 303 45.40 -7.52 15.29
N LEU A 304 45.49 -8.43 14.33
CA LEU A 304 46.17 -8.20 13.06
C LEU A 304 45.30 -7.37 12.09
N GLY A 305 44.00 -7.69 11.98
CA GLY A 305 43.06 -7.01 11.04
C GLY A 305 42.96 -5.53 11.37
N ASP A 306 42.68 -5.18 12.62
CA ASP A 306 42.56 -3.80 13.07
C ASP A 306 43.87 -3.00 12.87
N ALA A 307 45.03 -3.63 13.06
CA ALA A 307 46.32 -2.97 12.84
C ALA A 307 46.58 -2.65 11.36
N ILE A 308 46.23 -3.58 10.47
CA ILE A 308 46.34 -3.43 9.00
C ILE A 308 45.36 -2.36 8.50
N GLU A 309 44.15 -2.41 8.95
CA GLU A 309 43.11 -1.44 8.56
C GLU A 309 43.45 -0.02 9.05
N CYS A 310 43.86 0.13 10.31
CA CYS A 310 44.32 1.43 10.82
C CYS A 310 45.52 1.97 10.04
N ALA A 311 46.46 1.12 9.60
CA ALA A 311 47.58 1.53 8.76
C ALA A 311 47.11 2.00 7.37
N ALA A 312 46.11 1.33 6.76
CA ALA A 312 45.53 1.72 5.49
C ALA A 312 44.73 3.03 5.60
N LEU A 313 43.85 3.14 6.60
CA LEU A 313 43.08 4.35 6.91
C LEU A 313 44.00 5.55 7.19
N GLY A 314 45.02 5.35 8.01
CA GLY A 314 45.98 6.39 8.35
C GLY A 314 46.77 6.88 7.15
N SER A 315 47.13 6.01 6.19
CA SER A 315 47.83 6.43 4.96
C SER A 315 46.94 7.27 4.03
N VAL A 316 45.64 7.17 4.14
CA VAL A 316 44.66 7.91 3.32
C VAL A 316 44.14 9.16 4.04
N HIS A 317 43.83 9.06 5.35
CA HIS A 317 43.22 10.13 6.14
C HIS A 317 44.20 10.93 6.99
N GLY A 318 45.46 10.51 7.09
CA GLY A 318 46.56 11.21 7.80
C GLY A 318 47.02 12.48 7.07
N VAL A 319 46.11 13.19 6.44
CA VAL A 319 46.34 14.48 5.77
C VAL A 319 46.10 15.64 6.74
N PRO A 320 46.70 16.81 6.53
CA PRO A 320 46.49 17.99 7.40
C PRO A 320 44.98 18.33 7.45
N ARG A 321 44.49 18.46 8.67
CA ARG A 321 43.08 18.78 8.97
C ARG A 321 42.92 19.25 10.41
N ASP A 322 41.91 20.07 10.68
CA ASP A 322 41.68 20.65 12.02
C ASP A 322 41.33 19.58 13.07
N THR A 323 40.61 18.56 12.66
CA THR A 323 40.15 17.48 13.54
C THR A 323 40.45 16.12 12.92
N PRO A 324 41.09 15.17 13.66
CA PRO A 324 41.35 13.82 13.16
C PRO A 324 40.04 13.13 12.67
N CYS A 325 40.13 12.29 11.63
CA CYS A 325 39.03 11.54 11.11
C CYS A 325 38.47 10.59 12.17
N ALA A 326 37.17 10.66 12.42
CA ALA A 326 36.54 9.72 13.34
C ALA A 326 36.44 8.34 12.67
N ILE A 327 36.74 7.28 13.40
CA ILE A 327 36.51 5.90 12.98
C ILE A 327 35.71 5.14 14.03
N GLY A 328 34.96 4.13 13.60
CA GLY A 328 34.23 3.22 14.47
C GLY A 328 33.79 1.99 13.70
N SER A 329 33.21 1.03 14.38
CA SER A 329 32.61 -0.14 13.75
C SER A 329 31.38 -0.60 14.53
N VAL A 330 30.29 -0.79 13.83
CA VAL A 330 29.05 -1.33 14.37
C VAL A 330 29.19 -2.75 14.95
N LYS A 331 30.23 -3.45 14.55
CA LYS A 331 30.49 -4.80 15.06
C LYS A 331 30.70 -4.84 16.56
N GLY A 332 31.12 -3.72 17.17
CA GLY A 332 31.11 -3.59 18.62
C GLY A 332 29.74 -3.73 19.26
N ASN A 333 28.69 -3.26 18.58
CA ASN A 333 27.31 -3.31 19.06
C ASN A 333 26.62 -4.64 18.76
N LEU A 334 26.86 -5.21 17.56
CA LEU A 334 26.08 -6.34 17.02
C LEU A 334 26.84 -7.67 17.02
N GLY A 335 28.18 -7.66 17.05
CA GLY A 335 28.99 -8.74 16.55
C GLY A 335 29.21 -8.66 15.03
N HIS A 336 29.84 -9.67 14.46
CA HIS A 336 30.13 -9.73 13.03
C HIS A 336 29.00 -10.42 12.27
N THR A 337 28.20 -9.65 11.56
CA THR A 337 27.02 -10.13 10.80
C THR A 337 27.38 -10.72 9.41
N GLU A 338 28.63 -11.15 9.24
CA GLU A 338 29.16 -11.90 8.08
C GLU A 338 28.67 -11.36 6.73
N GLY A 339 27.78 -12.09 6.00
CA GLY A 339 27.22 -11.64 4.73
C GLY A 339 26.48 -10.30 4.80
N ALA A 340 25.87 -9.97 5.94
CA ALA A 340 25.18 -8.70 6.19
C ALA A 340 26.09 -7.60 6.78
N ALA A 341 27.40 -7.85 6.99
CA ALA A 341 28.27 -6.90 7.73
C ALA A 341 28.41 -5.55 7.01
N GLY A 342 28.52 -5.55 5.70
CA GLY A 342 28.62 -4.33 4.91
C GLY A 342 27.36 -3.47 4.98
N ILE A 343 26.18 -4.10 4.92
CA ILE A 343 24.90 -3.36 4.96
C ILE A 343 24.60 -2.83 6.37
N ALA A 344 24.98 -3.53 7.43
CA ALA A 344 24.84 -3.02 8.79
C ALA A 344 25.61 -1.71 8.97
N GLY A 345 26.87 -1.65 8.55
CA GLY A 345 27.67 -0.42 8.57
C GLY A 345 27.14 0.65 7.63
N PHE A 346 26.65 0.28 6.46
CA PHE A 346 26.07 1.20 5.48
C PHE A 346 24.80 1.88 6.03
N ILE A 347 23.87 1.11 6.62
CA ILE A 347 22.64 1.65 7.24
C ILE A 347 23.01 2.56 8.42
N LYS A 348 23.92 2.16 9.32
CA LYS A 348 24.42 3.03 10.40
C LYS A 348 24.94 4.36 9.85
N THR A 349 25.73 4.33 8.78
CA THR A 349 26.31 5.52 8.17
C THR A 349 25.25 6.42 7.54
N ALA A 350 24.27 5.84 6.82
CA ALA A 350 23.15 6.57 6.25
C ALA A 350 22.31 7.25 7.34
N LEU A 351 21.99 6.54 8.42
CA LEU A 351 21.28 7.10 9.58
C LEU A 351 22.08 8.19 10.29
N ALA A 352 23.40 8.01 10.47
CA ALA A 352 24.27 9.02 11.08
C ALA A 352 24.30 10.32 10.27
N LEU A 353 24.35 10.24 8.94
CA LEU A 353 24.26 11.39 8.05
C LEU A 353 22.87 12.03 8.10
N HIS A 354 21.82 11.23 8.14
CA HIS A 354 20.42 11.69 8.21
C HIS A 354 20.15 12.45 9.52
N HIS A 355 20.48 11.85 10.66
CA HIS A 355 20.29 12.46 11.98
C HIS A 355 21.37 13.48 12.35
N ARG A 356 22.44 13.56 11.54
CA ARG A 356 23.61 14.44 11.76
C ARG A 356 24.28 14.18 13.12
N ILE A 357 24.33 12.93 13.53
CA ILE A 357 24.98 12.47 14.77
C ILE A 357 25.71 11.17 14.45
N VAL A 358 26.98 11.10 14.76
CA VAL A 358 27.76 9.87 14.70
C VAL A 358 27.71 9.21 16.08
N PRO A 359 27.19 7.97 16.20
CA PRO A 359 27.18 7.23 17.45
C PRO A 359 28.59 6.99 18.01
N ALA A 360 28.69 6.76 19.30
CA ALA A 360 29.93 6.38 19.93
C ALA A 360 30.45 5.03 19.38
N SER A 361 31.76 4.84 19.38
CA SER A 361 32.35 3.54 19.13
C SER A 361 32.43 2.77 20.44
N LEU A 362 31.80 1.60 20.52
CA LEU A 362 31.95 0.74 21.68
C LEU A 362 33.45 0.36 21.89
N PHE A 363 33.87 0.21 23.15
CA PHE A 363 35.26 -0.06 23.57
C PHE A 363 36.26 1.07 23.29
N ALA A 364 35.81 2.27 22.88
CA ALA A 364 36.68 3.43 22.65
C ALA A 364 37.47 3.89 23.90
N ASP A 365 36.94 3.60 25.10
CA ASP A 365 37.62 3.91 26.37
C ASP A 365 38.89 3.09 26.59
N ARG A 366 39.02 1.94 25.93
CA ARG A 366 40.13 1.02 25.96
C ARG A 366 40.89 0.98 24.63
N GLU A 367 41.09 2.13 24.01
CA GLU A 367 41.83 2.27 22.76
C GLU A 367 43.18 1.56 22.81
N ASN A 368 43.53 0.79 21.79
CA ASN A 368 44.80 0.11 21.66
C ASN A 368 45.90 1.12 21.29
N SER A 369 46.73 1.50 22.26
CA SER A 369 47.81 2.46 22.07
C SER A 369 48.86 2.06 21.00
N ARG A 370 48.98 0.75 20.68
CA ARG A 370 49.86 0.27 19.61
C ARG A 370 49.39 0.68 18.22
N LEU A 371 48.09 1.00 18.04
CA LEU A 371 47.53 1.46 16.76
C LEU A 371 47.93 2.90 16.45
N ARG A 372 48.37 3.71 17.46
CA ARG A 372 48.77 5.09 17.31
C ARG A 372 47.80 5.93 16.49
N LEU A 373 46.50 5.87 16.81
CA LEU A 373 45.45 6.49 16.01
C LEU A 373 45.68 7.98 15.80
N GLY A 374 46.02 8.72 16.84
CA GLY A 374 46.30 10.15 16.78
C GLY A 374 47.42 10.52 15.80
N GLU A 375 48.56 9.76 15.82
CA GLU A 375 49.68 9.96 14.88
C GLU A 375 49.28 9.68 13.41
N ARG A 376 48.20 8.90 13.19
CA ARG A 376 47.69 8.56 11.91
C ARG A 376 46.54 9.49 11.44
N GLY A 377 46.24 10.55 12.20
CA GLY A 377 45.13 11.47 11.92
C GLY A 377 43.73 10.83 12.12
N LEU A 378 43.66 9.80 12.97
CA LEU A 378 42.43 9.05 13.28
C LEU A 378 42.05 9.22 14.74
N ARG A 379 40.79 9.03 15.10
CA ARG A 379 40.29 9.02 16.48
C ARG A 379 39.07 8.15 16.64
N LEU A 380 38.85 7.55 17.80
CA LEU A 380 37.62 6.90 18.21
C LEU A 380 36.68 7.91 18.91
N LEU A 381 35.37 7.79 18.69
CA LEU A 381 34.38 8.61 19.39
C LEU A 381 33.93 7.92 20.68
N LYS A 382 34.14 8.54 21.85
CA LYS A 382 33.71 8.01 23.16
C LYS A 382 32.25 8.37 23.50
N SER A 383 31.69 9.32 22.80
CA SER A 383 30.28 9.75 22.95
C SER A 383 29.67 10.12 21.59
N PRO A 384 28.35 10.07 21.46
CA PRO A 384 27.67 10.54 20.26
C PRO A 384 28.08 11.97 19.92
N THR A 385 28.48 12.21 18.67
CA THR A 385 29.04 13.49 18.23
C THR A 385 28.23 14.08 17.09
N ARG A 386 27.78 15.32 17.24
CA ARG A 386 27.03 16.03 16.19
C ARG A 386 27.92 16.37 15.00
N LEU A 387 27.41 16.15 13.79
CA LEU A 387 28.07 16.58 12.56
C LEU A 387 27.83 18.09 12.33
N PRO A 388 28.80 18.79 11.73
CA PRO A 388 28.68 20.22 11.39
C PRO A 388 27.48 20.48 10.46
N ARG A 389 27.01 21.74 10.43
CA ARG A 389 26.02 22.18 9.45
C ARG A 389 26.67 22.18 8.05
N GLY A 390 25.92 21.80 7.04
CA GLY A 390 26.38 21.70 5.66
C GLY A 390 26.45 20.24 5.18
N GLU A 391 27.14 19.99 4.12
CA GLU A 391 27.39 18.68 3.58
C GLU A 391 28.43 17.97 4.45
N ASN A 392 28.17 16.70 4.75
CA ASN A 392 29.10 15.83 5.45
C ASN A 392 29.33 14.58 4.62
N ILE A 393 30.56 14.14 4.56
CA ILE A 393 30.98 12.96 3.81
C ILE A 393 31.43 11.89 4.80
N ALA A 394 31.06 10.65 4.54
CA ALA A 394 31.44 9.48 5.33
C ALA A 394 31.92 8.34 4.43
N GLY A 395 32.78 7.49 4.97
CA GLY A 395 33.21 6.25 4.32
C GLY A 395 32.61 5.02 5.00
N VAL A 396 32.41 3.95 4.26
CA VAL A 396 32.05 2.62 4.78
C VAL A 396 32.96 1.57 4.16
N SER A 397 33.64 0.79 5.00
CA SER A 397 34.54 -0.30 4.56
C SER A 397 33.98 -1.67 4.94
N SER A 398 34.11 -2.62 4.04
CA SER A 398 33.89 -4.03 4.33
C SER A 398 34.88 -4.89 3.56
N PHE A 399 35.62 -5.72 4.27
CA PHE A 399 36.72 -6.52 3.70
C PHE A 399 36.43 -8.01 3.89
N GLY A 400 36.37 -8.74 2.80
CA GLY A 400 36.07 -10.16 2.79
C GLY A 400 37.32 -11.00 3.10
N MET A 401 37.15 -12.07 3.86
CA MET A 401 38.24 -13.00 4.23
C MET A 401 38.92 -13.63 3.00
N GLY A 402 38.23 -13.70 1.84
CA GLY A 402 38.79 -14.14 0.56
C GLY A 402 39.55 -13.04 -0.19
N GLY A 403 39.81 -11.86 0.40
CA GLY A 403 40.55 -10.74 -0.16
C GLY A 403 39.73 -9.78 -1.02
N THR A 404 38.39 -9.93 -1.15
CA THR A 404 37.54 -8.96 -1.81
C THR A 404 37.25 -7.80 -0.86
N ASN A 405 37.72 -6.60 -1.19
CA ASN A 405 37.58 -5.38 -0.42
C ASN A 405 36.56 -4.44 -1.10
N ALA A 406 35.65 -3.88 -0.32
CA ALA A 406 34.69 -2.89 -0.77
C ALA A 406 34.73 -1.63 0.11
N HIS A 407 34.60 -0.46 -0.52
CA HIS A 407 34.46 0.82 0.16
C HIS A 407 33.41 1.69 -0.55
N ALA A 408 32.50 2.29 0.22
CA ALA A 408 31.48 3.21 -0.25
C ALA A 408 31.69 4.60 0.35
N VAL A 409 31.39 5.65 -0.42
CA VAL A 409 31.46 7.06 -0.01
C VAL A 409 30.04 7.63 -0.02
N LEU A 410 29.55 8.00 1.16
CA LEU A 410 28.23 8.58 1.34
C LEU A 410 28.34 10.07 1.67
N GLY A 411 27.39 10.86 1.16
CA GLY A 411 27.19 12.26 1.50
C GLY A 411 25.85 12.50 2.18
N SER A 412 25.74 13.59 2.92
CA SER A 412 24.44 14.05 3.44
C SER A 412 23.46 14.28 2.30
N ALA A 413 22.20 14.02 2.52
CA ALA A 413 21.13 14.36 1.58
C ALA A 413 21.16 15.87 1.24
N PRO A 414 20.93 16.23 -0.03
CA PRO A 414 20.78 17.64 -0.39
C PRO A 414 19.60 18.25 0.35
N ARG A 415 19.74 19.53 0.72
CA ARG A 415 18.59 20.24 1.29
C ARG A 415 17.58 20.41 0.17
N SER A 416 16.39 19.81 0.34
CA SER A 416 15.31 20.10 -0.58
C SER A 416 15.04 21.61 -0.57
N PRO A 417 15.07 22.31 -1.72
CA PRO A 417 14.65 23.71 -1.79
C PRO A 417 13.18 23.89 -1.36
N LYS A 418 12.37 22.83 -1.46
CA LYS A 418 10.96 22.80 -1.03
C LYS A 418 10.76 22.46 0.45
N ALA A 419 11.80 22.02 1.14
CA ALA A 419 11.84 21.95 2.60
C ALA A 419 12.34 23.28 3.20
N ALA A 420 11.80 24.42 2.77
CA ALA A 420 11.59 25.50 3.74
C ALA A 420 10.93 24.81 4.96
N PRO A 421 11.34 25.16 6.23
CA PRO A 421 10.63 24.61 7.35
C PRO A 421 9.17 24.86 7.02
N VAL A 422 8.40 23.77 6.78
CA VAL A 422 6.97 23.84 6.89
C VAL A 422 6.85 24.38 8.31
N ARG A 423 6.77 25.71 8.44
CA ARG A 423 6.19 26.32 9.62
C ARG A 423 5.00 25.42 9.79
N ALA A 424 4.91 24.80 10.96
CA ALA A 424 3.70 24.17 11.39
C ALA A 424 2.61 25.20 11.15
N ARG A 425 2.17 25.34 9.90
CA ARG A 425 0.89 25.89 9.59
C ARG A 425 0.01 24.90 10.27
N THR A 426 -0.45 25.30 11.40
CA THR A 426 -1.67 24.84 12.02
C THR A 426 -2.80 25.09 10.99
N ASP A 427 -2.73 24.46 9.83
CA ASP A 427 -3.87 24.25 8.96
C ASP A 427 -4.66 23.13 9.66
N ALA A 428 -5.21 23.52 10.84
CA ALA A 428 -6.22 22.75 11.56
C ALA A 428 -7.46 22.46 10.68
N ASP A 429 -7.46 22.97 9.44
CA ASP A 429 -8.60 22.90 8.54
C ASP A 429 -8.41 21.85 7.44
N ALA A 430 -7.19 21.36 7.15
CA ALA A 430 -7.00 20.34 6.13
C ALA A 430 -7.40 18.94 6.65
N VAL A 431 -8.46 18.39 6.09
CA VAL A 431 -8.90 17.01 6.34
C VAL A 431 -8.18 16.06 5.40
N GLY A 432 -7.58 15.01 5.95
CA GLY A 432 -7.03 13.90 5.16
C GLY A 432 -7.77 12.59 5.43
N VAL A 433 -7.57 11.62 4.55
CA VAL A 433 -8.05 10.23 4.71
C VAL A 433 -6.85 9.36 5.05
N PHE A 434 -6.84 8.79 6.24
CA PHE A 434 -5.82 7.82 6.63
C PHE A 434 -6.29 6.40 6.27
N THR A 435 -5.47 5.69 5.50
CA THR A 435 -5.79 4.33 5.01
C THR A 435 -4.85 3.30 5.63
N VAL A 436 -5.40 2.15 5.94
CA VAL A 436 -4.66 0.94 6.32
C VAL A 436 -5.30 -0.24 5.62
N SER A 437 -4.47 -1.14 5.08
CA SER A 437 -4.98 -2.39 4.52
C SER A 437 -4.12 -3.58 4.95
N ALA A 438 -4.70 -4.77 4.90
CA ALA A 438 -4.03 -6.01 5.25
C ALA A 438 -4.64 -7.20 4.48
N ASP A 439 -3.97 -8.33 4.51
CA ASP A 439 -4.42 -9.60 3.91
C ASP A 439 -5.56 -10.26 4.69
N THR A 440 -5.60 -10.03 6.02
CA THR A 440 -6.62 -10.59 6.92
C THR A 440 -7.15 -9.54 7.88
N THR A 441 -8.34 -9.77 8.44
CA THR A 441 -8.93 -8.89 9.47
C THR A 441 -8.03 -8.79 10.72
N GLU A 442 -7.36 -9.88 11.10
CA GLU A 442 -6.47 -9.88 12.25
C GLU A 442 -5.19 -9.08 11.98
N ALA A 443 -4.59 -9.24 10.80
CA ALA A 443 -3.47 -8.42 10.35
C ALA A 443 -3.86 -6.94 10.30
N LEU A 444 -5.06 -6.61 9.80
CA LEU A 444 -5.56 -5.25 9.80
C LEU A 444 -5.60 -4.64 11.21
N ARG A 445 -6.10 -5.39 12.21
CA ARG A 445 -6.11 -4.92 13.61
C ARG A 445 -4.71 -4.68 14.17
N ARG A 446 -3.75 -5.60 13.89
CA ARG A 446 -2.34 -5.41 14.31
C ARG A 446 -1.74 -4.15 13.69
N ASN A 447 -1.97 -3.95 12.39
CA ASN A 447 -1.47 -2.78 11.68
C ASN A 447 -2.12 -1.47 12.14
N LEU A 448 -3.43 -1.47 12.43
CA LEU A 448 -4.12 -0.32 13.03
C LEU A 448 -3.53 0.05 14.40
N ALA A 449 -3.26 -0.93 15.25
CA ALA A 449 -2.65 -0.70 16.55
C ALA A 449 -1.23 -0.12 16.42
N ALA A 450 -0.40 -0.69 15.54
CA ALA A 450 0.95 -0.21 15.28
C ALA A 450 0.97 1.24 14.77
N GLN A 451 0.07 1.59 13.85
CA GLN A 451 -0.07 2.97 13.38
C GLN A 451 -0.50 3.91 14.50
N ALA A 452 -1.50 3.53 15.31
CA ALA A 452 -1.98 4.33 16.42
C ALA A 452 -0.85 4.64 17.43
N ASP A 453 -0.04 3.64 17.77
CA ASP A 453 1.05 3.80 18.74
C ASP A 453 2.21 4.63 18.17
N ALA A 454 2.58 4.41 16.91
CA ALA A 454 3.62 5.20 16.24
C ALA A 454 3.22 6.68 16.10
N ILE A 455 1.95 6.96 15.79
CA ILE A 455 1.45 8.34 15.67
C ILE A 455 1.33 8.99 17.06
N ALA A 456 0.86 8.25 18.07
CA ALA A 456 0.75 8.76 19.46
C ALA A 456 2.09 9.16 20.06
N ALA A 457 3.19 8.56 19.62
CA ALA A 457 4.55 8.88 20.06
C ALA A 457 5.11 10.19 19.45
N ARG A 458 4.40 10.81 18.50
CA ARG A 458 4.81 12.04 17.82
C ARG A 458 4.28 13.31 18.53
N PRO A 459 4.91 14.47 18.26
CA PRO A 459 4.31 15.75 18.63
C PRO A 459 2.92 15.91 18.01
N LYS A 460 2.01 16.56 18.76
CA LYS A 460 0.68 16.88 18.22
C LYS A 460 0.79 17.86 17.05
N GLY A 461 0.01 17.63 16.00
CA GLY A 461 0.01 18.45 14.79
C GLY A 461 -1.10 18.04 13.81
N GLY A 462 -1.09 18.62 12.61
CA GLY A 462 -2.00 18.25 11.53
C GLY A 462 -1.77 16.80 11.07
N ALA A 463 -2.81 16.14 10.54
CA ALA A 463 -2.76 14.77 10.07
C ALA A 463 -2.56 14.64 8.56
N ALA A 464 -2.64 15.71 7.78
CA ALA A 464 -2.69 15.67 6.31
C ALA A 464 -1.47 14.96 5.68
N GLY A 465 -0.25 15.21 6.16
CA GLY A 465 0.96 14.54 5.67
C GLY A 465 0.97 13.03 5.98
N LEU A 466 0.52 12.64 7.18
CA LEU A 466 0.37 11.20 7.53
C LEU A 466 -0.68 10.51 6.67
N CYS A 467 -1.80 11.18 6.43
CA CYS A 467 -2.87 10.68 5.57
C CYS A 467 -2.36 10.53 4.12
N TRP A 468 -1.72 11.55 3.58
CA TRP A 468 -1.07 11.48 2.27
C TRP A 468 -0.10 10.30 2.17
N SER A 469 0.76 10.14 3.18
CA SER A 469 1.72 9.03 3.22
C SER A 469 1.02 7.68 3.21
N SER A 470 -0.05 7.50 4.01
CA SER A 470 -0.79 6.24 4.07
C SER A 470 -1.41 5.87 2.72
N ASN A 471 -1.81 6.86 1.94
CA ASN A 471 -2.41 6.66 0.63
C ASN A 471 -1.38 6.29 -0.46
N ARG A 472 -0.11 6.66 -0.26
CA ARG A 472 0.95 6.50 -1.26
C ARG A 472 1.84 5.30 -1.03
N VAL A 473 2.15 4.99 0.26
CA VAL A 473 3.20 4.01 0.58
C VAL A 473 2.64 2.63 0.89
N LYS A 474 1.32 2.51 1.11
CA LYS A 474 0.69 1.23 1.44
C LYS A 474 0.05 0.59 0.21
N THR A 475 0.30 -0.70 0.02
CA THR A 475 -0.38 -1.48 -1.03
C THR A 475 -1.83 -1.68 -0.66
N GLY A 476 -2.75 -1.57 -1.64
CA GLY A 476 -4.15 -1.91 -1.46
C GLY A 476 -4.33 -3.42 -1.32
N LEU A 477 -4.51 -3.88 -0.08
CA LEU A 477 -4.79 -5.27 0.27
C LEU A 477 -6.30 -5.50 0.46
N PRO A 478 -6.77 -6.76 0.51
CA PRO A 478 -8.21 -7.07 0.55
C PRO A 478 -8.99 -6.46 1.72
N HIS A 479 -8.45 -6.50 2.93
CA HIS A 479 -9.09 -5.92 4.11
C HIS A 479 -8.67 -4.47 4.28
N ARG A 480 -9.60 -3.55 4.09
CA ARG A 480 -9.33 -2.10 4.02
C ARG A 480 -10.00 -1.33 5.15
N PHE A 481 -9.29 -0.37 5.69
CA PHE A 481 -9.79 0.61 6.64
C PHE A 481 -9.44 2.01 6.15
N ALA A 482 -10.39 2.93 6.28
CA ALA A 482 -10.15 4.34 6.01
C ALA A 482 -10.91 5.21 7.01
N VAL A 483 -10.29 6.29 7.42
CA VAL A 483 -10.85 7.24 8.38
C VAL A 483 -10.35 8.64 8.07
N THR A 484 -11.23 9.64 8.16
CA THR A 484 -10.85 11.04 8.03
C THR A 484 -10.22 11.56 9.33
N ALA A 485 -9.28 12.49 9.22
CA ALA A 485 -8.74 13.19 10.38
C ALA A 485 -8.19 14.57 9.98
N ARG A 486 -8.29 15.55 10.91
CA ARG A 486 -7.65 16.87 10.79
C ARG A 486 -6.32 16.91 11.54
N ASP A 487 -6.26 16.28 12.70
CA ASP A 487 -5.07 16.26 13.54
C ASP A 487 -4.71 14.86 14.03
N THR A 488 -3.48 14.74 14.57
CA THR A 488 -2.95 13.47 15.06
C THR A 488 -3.71 12.93 16.27
N GLY A 489 -4.33 13.77 17.09
CA GLY A 489 -5.11 13.34 18.24
C GLY A 489 -6.42 12.67 17.83
N GLU A 490 -7.14 13.30 16.90
CA GLU A 490 -8.34 12.72 16.28
C GLU A 490 -8.01 11.39 15.59
N LEU A 491 -6.92 11.37 14.82
CA LEU A 491 -6.48 10.17 14.10
C LEU A 491 -6.22 9.01 15.05
N VAL A 492 -5.41 9.21 16.09
CA VAL A 492 -5.12 8.18 17.11
C VAL A 492 -6.39 7.69 17.79
N ALA A 493 -7.31 8.59 18.17
CA ALA A 493 -8.56 8.21 18.81
C ALA A 493 -9.42 7.31 17.90
N ARG A 494 -9.52 7.64 16.61
CA ARG A 494 -10.29 6.87 15.62
C ARG A 494 -9.65 5.50 15.34
N LEU A 495 -8.31 5.44 15.20
CA LEU A 495 -7.58 4.19 15.03
C LEU A 495 -7.76 3.25 16.23
N ARG A 496 -7.59 3.75 17.46
CA ARG A 496 -7.77 2.96 18.68
C ARG A 496 -9.21 2.47 18.86
N ARG A 497 -10.19 3.30 18.49
CA ARG A 497 -11.60 2.87 18.47
C ARG A 497 -11.81 1.71 17.49
N ALA A 498 -11.22 1.76 16.30
CA ALA A 498 -11.32 0.68 15.31
C ALA A 498 -10.70 -0.64 15.82
N VAL A 499 -9.60 -0.58 16.56
CA VAL A 499 -8.97 -1.76 17.18
C VAL A 499 -9.88 -2.39 18.24
N THR A 500 -10.58 -1.56 19.05
CA THR A 500 -11.41 -2.04 20.18
C THR A 500 -12.80 -2.54 19.76
N LEU A 501 -13.38 -1.92 18.75
CA LEU A 501 -14.63 -2.40 18.19
C LEU A 501 -14.36 -3.71 17.47
N ARG A 502 -14.93 -4.81 17.98
CA ARG A 502 -14.90 -6.12 17.31
C ARG A 502 -15.67 -6.12 15.97
N THR A 503 -16.07 -4.97 15.50
CA THR A 503 -16.71 -4.79 14.20
C THR A 503 -15.67 -5.07 13.13
N PRO A 504 -15.87 -6.05 12.25
CA PRO A 504 -15.06 -6.18 11.07
C PRO A 504 -15.13 -4.85 10.34
N VAL A 505 -13.99 -4.31 10.05
CA VAL A 505 -13.86 -3.13 9.23
C VAL A 505 -14.20 -3.58 7.83
N SER A 506 -15.35 -3.14 7.34
CA SER A 506 -16.11 -3.70 6.21
C SER A 506 -16.54 -5.16 6.37
N PRO A 507 -17.58 -5.43 7.21
CA PRO A 507 -18.14 -6.77 7.31
C PRO A 507 -19.24 -7.07 6.31
N ASP A 508 -19.91 -6.03 5.79
CA ASP A 508 -21.15 -6.24 5.06
C ASP A 508 -20.97 -6.31 3.55
N ALA A 509 -19.83 -5.88 3.01
CA ALA A 509 -19.49 -6.13 1.61
C ALA A 509 -19.13 -7.61 1.34
N ALA A 510 -18.64 -8.33 2.34
CA ALA A 510 -18.34 -9.75 2.23
C ALA A 510 -19.53 -10.65 2.63
N ALA A 511 -20.46 -10.17 3.46
CA ALA A 511 -21.62 -10.93 3.90
C ALA A 511 -22.86 -10.75 3.03
N ALA A 512 -22.92 -9.71 2.20
CA ALA A 512 -24.06 -9.41 1.34
C ALA A 512 -23.92 -9.91 -0.11
N THR A 513 -22.77 -10.44 -0.51
CA THR A 513 -22.63 -10.99 -1.85
C THR A 513 -21.88 -12.30 -1.83
N ASP A 514 -22.54 -13.38 -2.20
CA ASP A 514 -21.94 -14.59 -2.81
C ASP A 514 -21.20 -14.24 -4.14
N ARG A 515 -20.78 -13.00 -4.29
CA ARG A 515 -20.00 -12.52 -5.43
C ARG A 515 -18.55 -12.40 -5.05
N PRO A 516 -17.63 -13.07 -5.76
CA PRO A 516 -16.21 -12.83 -5.60
C PRO A 516 -15.97 -11.36 -5.93
N TRP A 517 -15.44 -10.58 -4.98
CA TRP A 517 -14.86 -9.21 -5.07
C TRP A 517 -15.19 -8.48 -6.40
N GLY A 518 -16.48 -8.13 -6.60
CA GLY A 518 -16.89 -7.28 -7.71
C GLY A 518 -16.52 -5.84 -7.37
N ARG A 519 -15.94 -5.10 -8.31
CA ARG A 519 -15.79 -3.65 -8.20
C ARG A 519 -17.12 -3.05 -7.75
N PRO A 520 -17.13 -2.08 -6.80
CA PRO A 520 -18.37 -1.44 -6.39
C PRO A 520 -19.03 -0.81 -7.61
N VAL A 521 -20.34 -1.03 -7.75
CA VAL A 521 -21.16 -0.43 -8.80
C VAL A 521 -21.72 0.86 -8.22
N VAL A 522 -21.19 1.99 -8.68
CA VAL A 522 -21.57 3.32 -8.20
C VAL A 522 -22.57 3.94 -9.17
N ALA A 523 -23.63 4.56 -8.68
CA ALA A 523 -24.50 5.40 -9.52
C ALA A 523 -24.65 6.79 -8.88
N PHE A 524 -24.79 7.83 -9.72
CA PHE A 524 -24.95 9.21 -9.28
C PHE A 524 -26.40 9.66 -9.40
N LEU A 525 -26.91 10.30 -8.34
CA LEU A 525 -28.23 10.93 -8.30
C LEU A 525 -28.07 12.45 -8.26
N PHE A 526 -28.55 13.20 -9.23
CA PHE A 526 -28.40 14.66 -9.31
C PHE A 526 -29.67 15.36 -8.82
N THR A 527 -29.51 16.24 -7.83
CA THR A 527 -30.62 17.01 -7.26
C THR A 527 -31.13 18.06 -8.23
N GLY A 528 -32.42 18.37 -8.12
CA GLY A 528 -33.08 19.45 -8.81
C GLY A 528 -33.17 20.75 -8.00
N GLN A 529 -34.01 21.66 -8.48
CA GLN A 529 -34.36 22.91 -7.80
C GLN A 529 -35.08 22.62 -6.46
N GLY A 530 -34.85 23.45 -5.45
CA GLY A 530 -35.34 23.28 -4.09
C GLY A 530 -34.25 22.70 -3.15
N SER A 531 -33.03 22.49 -3.66
CA SER A 531 -31.87 22.09 -2.88
C SER A 531 -30.91 23.23 -2.58
N GLU A 532 -31.17 24.42 -3.10
CA GLU A 532 -30.39 25.64 -2.91
C GLU A 532 -30.57 26.27 -1.53
N PHE A 533 -29.52 26.93 -1.06
CA PHE A 533 -29.52 27.77 0.16
C PHE A 533 -28.33 28.75 0.12
N PRO A 534 -28.38 29.85 0.90
CA PRO A 534 -27.28 30.81 0.94
C PRO A 534 -25.95 30.20 1.36
N GLY A 535 -24.89 30.42 0.58
CA GLY A 535 -23.55 29.89 0.87
C GLY A 535 -23.40 28.39 0.59
N MET A 536 -24.28 27.78 -0.23
CA MET A 536 -24.20 26.37 -0.58
C MET A 536 -22.83 26.00 -1.09
N THR A 537 -22.22 24.96 -0.53
CA THR A 537 -20.86 24.44 -0.84
C THR A 537 -19.68 25.39 -0.61
N ALA A 538 -19.87 26.53 0.08
CA ALA A 538 -18.76 27.45 0.38
C ALA A 538 -17.63 26.81 1.20
N GLY A 539 -17.96 25.88 2.10
CA GLY A 539 -16.99 25.07 2.85
C GLY A 539 -16.15 24.17 1.94
N LEU A 540 -16.77 23.47 1.00
CA LEU A 540 -16.07 22.64 0.01
C LEU A 540 -15.16 23.47 -0.89
N TYR A 541 -15.63 24.60 -1.40
CA TYR A 541 -14.85 25.50 -2.26
C TYR A 541 -13.57 25.98 -1.56
N ARG A 542 -13.67 26.29 -0.28
CA ARG A 542 -12.53 26.73 0.54
C ARG A 542 -11.53 25.60 0.78
N GLU A 543 -12.00 24.39 1.08
CA GLU A 543 -11.18 23.29 1.58
C GLU A 543 -10.74 22.28 0.50
N SER A 544 -11.47 22.16 -0.65
CA SER A 544 -11.14 21.24 -1.73
C SER A 544 -10.62 21.96 -2.97
N PRO A 545 -9.32 21.83 -3.30
CA PRO A 545 -8.76 22.43 -4.53
C PRO A 545 -9.38 21.90 -5.82
N ALA A 546 -9.71 20.60 -5.87
CA ALA A 546 -10.34 19.98 -7.04
C ALA A 546 -11.76 20.51 -7.25
N TYR A 547 -12.57 20.57 -6.18
CA TYR A 547 -13.91 21.12 -6.26
C TYR A 547 -13.89 22.59 -6.72
N ARG A 548 -12.99 23.39 -6.15
CA ARG A 548 -12.80 24.79 -6.55
C ARG A 548 -12.52 24.92 -8.04
N ARG A 549 -11.58 24.14 -8.57
CA ARG A 549 -11.22 24.13 -10.00
C ARG A 549 -12.44 23.84 -10.87
N HIS A 550 -13.18 22.78 -10.57
CA HIS A 550 -14.33 22.38 -11.36
C HIS A 550 -15.53 23.34 -11.23
N LEU A 551 -15.72 23.98 -10.06
CA LEU A 551 -16.74 25.01 -9.91
C LEU A 551 -16.40 26.27 -10.71
N ASP A 552 -15.14 26.69 -10.70
CA ASP A 552 -14.65 27.85 -11.48
C ASP A 552 -14.79 27.58 -12.99
N GLU A 553 -14.54 26.35 -13.45
CA GLU A 553 -14.75 25.92 -14.85
C GLU A 553 -16.24 25.99 -15.25
N ALA A 554 -17.12 25.49 -14.40
CA ALA A 554 -18.57 25.49 -14.66
C ALA A 554 -19.14 26.94 -14.62
N ASP A 555 -18.69 27.76 -13.67
CA ASP A 555 -19.05 29.18 -13.57
C ASP A 555 -18.63 29.95 -14.81
N ALA A 556 -17.41 29.73 -15.30
CA ALA A 556 -16.90 30.35 -16.51
C ALA A 556 -17.74 30.02 -17.75
N ALA A 557 -18.14 28.75 -17.91
CA ALA A 557 -19.03 28.32 -19.01
C ALA A 557 -20.41 28.98 -18.93
N ILE A 558 -20.98 29.06 -17.72
CA ILE A 558 -22.27 29.71 -17.48
C ILE A 558 -22.19 31.23 -17.75
N ALA A 559 -21.14 31.88 -17.28
CA ALA A 559 -20.97 33.33 -17.40
C ALA A 559 -20.96 33.83 -18.84
N VAL A 560 -20.52 33.03 -19.81
CA VAL A 560 -20.59 33.32 -21.27
C VAL A 560 -22.04 33.53 -21.72
N HIS A 561 -22.97 32.76 -21.18
CA HIS A 561 -24.39 32.74 -21.61
C HIS A 561 -25.29 33.60 -20.70
N LEU A 562 -25.02 33.64 -19.41
CA LEU A 562 -25.78 34.42 -18.44
C LEU A 562 -25.35 35.90 -18.39
N GLY A 563 -24.12 36.23 -18.83
CA GLY A 563 -23.54 37.56 -18.74
C GLY A 563 -23.06 37.95 -17.34
N SER A 564 -23.11 37.03 -16.36
CA SER A 564 -22.63 37.23 -14.98
C SER A 564 -22.22 35.90 -14.36
N SER A 565 -21.34 35.96 -13.38
CA SER A 565 -20.93 34.80 -12.57
C SER A 565 -22.03 34.35 -11.62
N VAL A 566 -22.19 33.04 -11.42
CA VAL A 566 -23.04 32.44 -10.40
C VAL A 566 -22.27 32.12 -9.13
N ARG A 567 -20.95 32.20 -9.14
CA ARG A 567 -20.08 31.87 -7.99
C ARG A 567 -20.41 32.70 -6.74
N GLU A 568 -20.69 33.99 -6.90
CA GLU A 568 -21.05 34.85 -5.78
C GLU A 568 -22.38 34.44 -5.13
N LEU A 569 -23.34 33.99 -5.93
CA LEU A 569 -24.60 33.41 -5.45
C LEU A 569 -24.37 32.10 -4.69
N ILE A 570 -23.48 31.22 -5.21
CA ILE A 570 -23.18 29.93 -4.60
C ILE A 570 -22.43 30.10 -3.26
N LEU A 571 -21.43 30.99 -3.21
CA LEU A 571 -20.51 31.10 -2.08
C LEU A 571 -20.89 32.21 -1.09
N GLY A 572 -21.74 33.13 -1.51
CA GLY A 572 -22.16 34.26 -0.71
C GLY A 572 -23.31 33.93 0.25
N GLY A 573 -23.66 34.89 1.08
CA GLY A 573 -24.79 34.77 2.01
C GLY A 573 -26.11 35.35 1.45
N GLU A 574 -26.16 35.70 0.16
CA GLU A 574 -27.36 36.21 -0.47
C GLU A 574 -28.35 35.06 -0.69
N ASP A 575 -29.63 35.33 -0.42
CA ASP A 575 -30.68 34.34 -0.68
C ASP A 575 -30.85 34.13 -2.18
N PRO A 576 -30.69 32.88 -2.68
CA PRO A 576 -30.87 32.55 -4.10
C PRO A 576 -32.21 33.02 -4.68
N ALA A 577 -33.27 33.10 -3.87
CA ALA A 577 -34.59 33.59 -4.30
C ALA A 577 -34.56 35.03 -4.83
N HIS A 578 -33.55 35.82 -4.52
CA HIS A 578 -33.39 37.19 -5.04
C HIS A 578 -32.89 37.26 -6.50
N ARG A 579 -32.38 36.12 -7.01
CA ARG A 579 -31.85 36.01 -8.40
C ARG A 579 -32.41 34.77 -9.11
N PRO A 580 -33.70 34.68 -9.36
CA PRO A 580 -34.37 33.47 -9.89
C PRO A 580 -33.77 32.98 -11.21
N GLU A 581 -33.24 33.87 -12.05
CA GLU A 581 -32.59 33.54 -13.32
C GLU A 581 -31.25 32.86 -13.15
N ALA A 582 -30.63 32.99 -11.97
CA ALA A 582 -29.32 32.42 -11.68
C ALA A 582 -29.36 31.13 -10.85
N VAL A 583 -30.49 30.83 -10.20
CA VAL A 583 -30.63 29.65 -9.32
C VAL A 583 -30.39 28.34 -10.07
N GLN A 584 -31.02 28.16 -11.23
CA GLN A 584 -30.86 26.93 -12.00
C GLN A 584 -29.45 26.76 -12.53
N PRO A 585 -28.79 27.78 -13.14
CA PRO A 585 -27.39 27.73 -13.49
C PRO A 585 -26.45 27.47 -12.29
N ALA A 586 -26.73 28.03 -11.10
CA ALA A 586 -25.94 27.79 -9.91
C ALA A 586 -26.00 26.33 -9.43
N LEU A 587 -27.18 25.73 -9.37
CA LEU A 587 -27.36 24.32 -9.02
C LEU A 587 -26.70 23.39 -10.04
N PHE A 588 -26.80 23.71 -11.33
CA PHE A 588 -26.11 22.99 -12.40
C PHE A 588 -24.58 23.04 -12.20
N ALA A 589 -24.02 24.23 -11.91
CA ALA A 589 -22.59 24.38 -11.63
C ALA A 589 -22.12 23.51 -10.45
N VAL A 590 -22.89 23.53 -9.35
CA VAL A 590 -22.61 22.70 -8.17
C VAL A 590 -22.66 21.22 -8.52
N GLY A 591 -23.69 20.78 -9.25
CA GLY A 591 -23.88 19.39 -9.67
C GLY A 591 -22.70 18.89 -10.53
N VAL A 592 -22.33 19.66 -11.56
CA VAL A 592 -21.19 19.32 -12.43
C VAL A 592 -19.88 19.32 -11.67
N ALA A 593 -19.63 20.32 -10.80
CA ALA A 593 -18.39 20.43 -10.05
C ALA A 593 -18.20 19.28 -9.06
N LEU A 594 -19.25 18.89 -8.33
CA LEU A 594 -19.21 17.74 -7.40
C LEU A 594 -18.96 16.43 -8.16
N ALA A 595 -19.70 16.20 -9.24
CA ALA A 595 -19.57 14.97 -10.02
C ALA A 595 -18.19 14.85 -10.66
N ARG A 596 -17.65 15.92 -11.27
CA ARG A 596 -16.29 15.93 -11.82
C ARG A 596 -15.21 15.72 -10.75
N THR A 597 -15.41 16.29 -9.56
CA THR A 597 -14.49 16.05 -8.43
C THR A 597 -14.46 14.58 -8.04
N LEU A 598 -15.62 13.95 -7.92
CA LEU A 598 -15.72 12.52 -7.59
C LEU A 598 -15.17 11.63 -8.70
N THR A 599 -15.45 11.95 -9.96
CA THR A 599 -14.89 11.24 -11.12
C THR A 599 -13.37 11.38 -11.17
N GLY A 600 -12.85 12.57 -10.88
CA GLY A 600 -11.40 12.82 -10.74
C GLY A 600 -10.78 12.02 -9.60
N LEU A 601 -11.52 11.75 -8.52
CA LEU A 601 -11.11 10.84 -7.45
C LEU A 601 -11.19 9.36 -7.84
N GLY A 602 -11.69 9.02 -9.04
CA GLY A 602 -11.81 7.65 -9.52
C GLY A 602 -13.19 7.01 -9.32
N ALA A 603 -14.18 7.74 -8.80
CA ALA A 603 -15.57 7.27 -8.70
C ALA A 603 -16.27 7.37 -10.05
N THR A 604 -16.07 6.39 -10.92
CA THR A 604 -16.73 6.33 -12.23
C THR A 604 -18.15 5.79 -12.08
N PRO A 605 -19.21 6.57 -12.44
CA PRO A 605 -20.57 6.09 -12.33
C PRO A 605 -20.88 5.05 -13.40
N ALA A 606 -21.53 3.94 -13.00
CA ALA A 606 -22.08 2.93 -13.89
C ALA A 606 -23.42 3.38 -14.52
N ALA A 607 -24.11 4.33 -13.88
CA ALA A 607 -25.29 5.01 -14.38
C ALA A 607 -25.48 6.34 -13.66
N VAL A 608 -26.27 7.22 -14.28
CA VAL A 608 -26.67 8.51 -13.72
C VAL A 608 -28.19 8.66 -13.76
N LEU A 609 -28.76 9.37 -12.77
CA LEU A 609 -30.15 9.75 -12.70
C LEU A 609 -30.26 11.20 -12.21
N GLY A 610 -30.92 12.07 -12.98
CA GLY A 610 -31.22 13.43 -12.55
C GLY A 610 -32.68 13.59 -12.13
N HIS A 611 -32.96 14.38 -11.09
CA HIS A 611 -34.30 14.83 -10.78
C HIS A 611 -34.52 16.19 -11.40
N SER A 612 -35.47 16.29 -12.36
CA SER A 612 -35.79 17.57 -13.01
C SER A 612 -34.54 18.27 -13.57
N LEU A 613 -34.20 19.46 -13.06
CA LEU A 613 -33.01 20.22 -13.44
C LEU A 613 -31.72 19.40 -13.38
N GLY A 614 -31.61 18.45 -12.43
CA GLY A 614 -30.43 17.60 -12.26
C GLY A 614 -30.10 16.75 -13.50
N GLU A 615 -31.03 16.51 -14.41
CA GLU A 615 -30.76 15.77 -15.66
C GLU A 615 -29.76 16.48 -16.58
N TYR A 616 -29.64 17.81 -16.52
CA TYR A 616 -28.64 18.54 -17.32
C TYR A 616 -27.22 18.24 -16.84
N ALA A 617 -27.00 18.23 -15.54
CA ALA A 617 -25.70 17.84 -14.98
C ALA A 617 -25.42 16.33 -15.21
N ALA A 618 -26.43 15.48 -15.07
CA ALA A 618 -26.34 14.07 -15.40
C ALA A 618 -25.94 13.84 -16.86
N ALA A 619 -26.53 14.60 -17.81
CA ALA A 619 -26.20 14.54 -19.24
C ALA A 619 -24.73 14.93 -19.55
N VAL A 620 -24.18 15.91 -18.83
CA VAL A 620 -22.76 16.27 -18.95
C VAL A 620 -21.86 15.12 -18.49
N ILE A 621 -22.17 14.51 -17.35
CA ILE A 621 -21.38 13.41 -16.81
C ILE A 621 -21.54 12.14 -17.64
N ALA A 622 -22.72 11.96 -18.25
CA ALA A 622 -22.95 10.86 -19.18
C ALA A 622 -22.26 11.05 -20.55
N GLY A 623 -21.68 12.23 -20.82
CA GLY A 623 -21.05 12.54 -22.11
C GLY A 623 -22.07 12.83 -23.22
N ALA A 624 -23.34 13.02 -22.88
CA ALA A 624 -24.39 13.35 -23.85
C ALA A 624 -24.40 14.83 -24.23
N LEU A 625 -23.96 15.71 -23.34
CA LEU A 625 -23.80 17.14 -23.56
C LEU A 625 -22.38 17.60 -23.16
N GLU A 626 -21.79 18.47 -23.98
CA GLU A 626 -20.63 19.21 -23.57
C GLU A 626 -20.99 20.28 -22.52
N LEU A 627 -20.05 20.64 -21.64
CA LEU A 627 -20.30 21.58 -20.54
C LEU A 627 -20.86 22.92 -21.02
N ASP A 628 -20.28 23.51 -22.08
CA ASP A 628 -20.70 24.80 -22.63
C ASP A 628 -22.12 24.75 -23.20
N GLU A 629 -22.48 23.67 -23.92
CA GLU A 629 -23.80 23.44 -24.44
C GLU A 629 -24.86 23.28 -23.35
N ALA A 630 -24.54 22.48 -22.31
CA ALA A 630 -25.43 22.30 -21.16
C ALA A 630 -25.61 23.62 -20.37
N ALA A 631 -24.55 24.40 -20.19
CA ALA A 631 -24.60 25.72 -19.57
C ALA A 631 -25.53 26.66 -20.36
N ARG A 632 -25.39 26.69 -21.70
CA ARG A 632 -26.27 27.48 -22.61
C ARG A 632 -27.74 27.08 -22.45
N LEU A 633 -28.01 25.77 -22.43
CA LEU A 633 -29.39 25.25 -22.31
C LEU A 633 -30.00 25.57 -20.94
N VAL A 634 -29.24 25.43 -19.85
CA VAL A 634 -29.73 25.74 -18.49
C VAL A 634 -30.01 27.24 -18.36
N VAL A 635 -29.13 28.10 -18.88
CA VAL A 635 -29.38 29.55 -18.88
C VAL A 635 -30.59 29.92 -19.72
N LEU A 636 -30.75 29.29 -20.91
CA LEU A 636 -31.94 29.48 -21.75
C LEU A 636 -33.23 29.04 -21.00
N ARG A 637 -33.21 27.84 -20.36
CA ARG A 637 -34.33 27.35 -19.54
C ARG A 637 -34.68 28.32 -18.41
N ALA A 638 -33.68 28.78 -17.64
CA ALA A 638 -33.90 29.74 -16.56
C ALA A 638 -34.47 31.06 -17.04
N GLY A 639 -33.99 31.59 -18.17
CA GLY A 639 -34.50 32.84 -18.77
C GLY A 639 -35.92 32.70 -19.35
N LEU A 640 -36.29 31.54 -19.88
CA LEU A 640 -37.66 31.25 -20.37
C LEU A 640 -38.63 31.13 -19.20
N THR A 641 -38.25 30.41 -18.13
CA THR A 641 -39.12 30.27 -16.95
C THR A 641 -39.32 31.57 -16.20
N ALA A 642 -38.29 32.40 -16.07
CA ALA A 642 -38.38 33.69 -15.38
C ALA A 642 -39.35 34.68 -16.05
N ARG A 643 -39.73 34.46 -17.32
CA ARG A 643 -40.69 35.27 -18.08
C ARG A 643 -42.14 34.81 -17.96
N LEU A 644 -42.39 33.67 -17.31
CA LEU A 644 -43.70 33.15 -17.10
C LEU A 644 -44.51 34.00 -16.10
N PRO A 645 -45.85 34.09 -16.25
CA PRO A 645 -46.69 34.83 -15.33
C PRO A 645 -46.58 34.29 -13.88
N ALA A 646 -46.62 35.17 -12.90
CA ALA A 646 -46.79 34.79 -11.51
C ALA A 646 -48.23 34.26 -11.23
N GLY A 647 -48.40 33.54 -10.11
CA GLY A 647 -49.71 33.04 -9.67
C GLY A 647 -49.89 31.51 -9.79
N ALA A 648 -48.82 30.83 -10.11
CA ALA A 648 -48.76 29.37 -10.08
C ALA A 648 -47.69 28.87 -9.13
N GLY A 649 -47.79 27.64 -8.62
CA GLY A 649 -46.90 27.10 -7.64
C GLY A 649 -46.93 25.57 -7.57
N MET A 650 -46.35 25.00 -6.51
CA MET A 650 -46.24 23.58 -6.28
C MET A 650 -46.56 23.22 -4.82
N LEU A 651 -47.17 22.08 -4.60
CA LEU A 651 -47.61 21.55 -3.32
C LEU A 651 -47.07 20.12 -3.13
N ALA A 652 -46.23 19.88 -2.16
CA ALA A 652 -45.79 18.52 -1.82
C ALA A 652 -46.81 17.84 -0.92
N VAL A 653 -47.24 16.63 -1.30
CA VAL A 653 -48.27 15.87 -0.58
C VAL A 653 -47.72 14.49 -0.19
N ALA A 654 -47.92 14.12 1.08
CA ALA A 654 -47.53 12.80 1.58
C ALA A 654 -48.56 11.72 1.24
N ALA A 655 -48.83 11.51 -0.07
CA ALA A 655 -49.76 10.53 -0.61
C ALA A 655 -49.31 10.06 -2.01
N GLY A 656 -49.78 8.89 -2.43
CA GLY A 656 -49.54 8.36 -3.78
C GLY A 656 -50.42 9.06 -4.81
N ALA A 657 -50.02 9.03 -6.09
CA ALA A 657 -50.78 9.65 -7.16
C ALA A 657 -52.19 9.08 -7.30
N ASP A 658 -52.38 7.79 -7.11
CA ASP A 658 -53.71 7.12 -7.17
C ASP A 658 -54.62 7.60 -6.04
N GLU A 659 -54.07 7.85 -4.86
CA GLU A 659 -54.85 8.39 -3.71
C GLU A 659 -55.28 9.85 -3.95
N LEU A 660 -54.53 10.59 -4.75
CA LEU A 660 -54.79 11.99 -5.08
C LEU A 660 -55.71 12.14 -6.30
N ALA A 661 -55.94 11.08 -7.09
CA ALA A 661 -56.78 11.13 -8.30
C ALA A 661 -58.19 11.70 -8.08
N PRO A 662 -58.94 11.38 -6.97
CA PRO A 662 -60.24 11.96 -6.70
C PRO A 662 -60.21 13.49 -6.47
N VAL A 663 -59.20 13.99 -5.77
CA VAL A 663 -59.03 15.42 -5.48
C VAL A 663 -58.63 16.18 -6.73
N LEU A 664 -57.76 15.60 -7.57
CA LEU A 664 -57.34 16.17 -8.85
C LEU A 664 -58.47 16.21 -9.89
N ALA A 665 -59.43 15.28 -9.84
CA ALA A 665 -60.60 15.30 -10.70
C ALA A 665 -61.50 16.52 -10.44
N GLY A 666 -61.45 17.10 -9.23
CA GLY A 666 -62.17 18.34 -8.86
C GLY A 666 -61.47 19.62 -9.32
N GLU A 667 -60.16 19.56 -9.59
CA GLU A 667 -59.32 20.71 -9.94
C GLU A 667 -58.48 20.41 -11.22
N PRO A 668 -59.07 20.45 -12.41
CA PRO A 668 -58.44 20.01 -13.66
C PRO A 668 -57.21 20.85 -14.08
N GLU A 669 -57.00 22.00 -13.48
CA GLU A 669 -55.83 22.87 -13.70
C GLU A 669 -54.61 22.46 -12.87
N VAL A 670 -54.77 21.52 -11.93
CA VAL A 670 -53.71 20.99 -11.10
C VAL A 670 -53.34 19.59 -11.58
N VAL A 671 -52.01 19.35 -11.69
CA VAL A 671 -51.50 18.05 -12.15
C VAL A 671 -50.47 17.50 -11.15
N ALA A 672 -50.24 16.19 -11.18
CA ALA A 672 -49.13 15.56 -10.51
C ALA A 672 -47.85 15.90 -11.27
N ALA A 673 -46.98 16.74 -10.70
CA ALA A 673 -45.77 17.27 -11.32
C ALA A 673 -44.55 16.40 -11.05
N ALA A 674 -44.49 15.72 -9.88
CA ALA A 674 -43.42 14.76 -9.59
C ALA A 674 -43.99 13.58 -8.78
N LEU A 675 -43.64 12.38 -9.21
CA LEU A 675 -43.93 11.10 -8.59
C LEU A 675 -42.63 10.61 -7.96
N ASN A 676 -42.38 11.05 -6.70
CA ASN A 676 -41.15 10.80 -6.00
C ASN A 676 -41.08 9.44 -5.30
N GLY A 677 -42.27 8.87 -5.00
CA GLY A 677 -42.39 7.58 -4.34
C GLY A 677 -43.86 7.18 -4.12
N PRO A 678 -44.12 6.00 -3.57
CA PRO A 678 -45.48 5.50 -3.35
C PRO A 678 -46.36 6.40 -2.46
N ALA A 679 -45.79 7.25 -1.65
CA ALA A 679 -46.46 8.16 -0.75
C ALA A 679 -45.78 9.58 -0.74
N ASP A 680 -45.29 10.02 -1.89
CA ASP A 680 -44.60 11.30 -2.03
C ASP A 680 -44.84 11.85 -3.45
N THR A 681 -45.87 12.70 -3.59
CA THR A 681 -46.28 13.31 -4.85
C THR A 681 -46.19 14.85 -4.72
N VAL A 682 -45.73 15.51 -5.78
CA VAL A 682 -45.76 16.96 -5.88
C VAL A 682 -46.82 17.36 -6.91
N LEU A 683 -47.73 18.22 -6.50
CA LEU A 683 -48.77 18.83 -7.37
C LEU A 683 -48.29 20.18 -7.88
N ALA A 684 -48.68 20.55 -9.09
CA ALA A 684 -48.41 21.86 -9.68
C ALA A 684 -49.66 22.44 -10.33
N GLY A 685 -49.88 23.75 -10.15
CA GLY A 685 -51.08 24.43 -10.73
C GLY A 685 -51.18 25.89 -10.24
N PRO A 686 -52.33 26.54 -10.50
CA PRO A 686 -52.62 27.87 -9.95
C PRO A 686 -52.63 27.86 -8.41
N LEU A 687 -52.11 28.91 -7.78
CA LEU A 687 -51.98 29.00 -6.31
C LEU A 687 -53.34 28.87 -5.58
N ASP A 688 -54.39 29.42 -6.12
CA ASP A 688 -55.73 29.36 -5.52
C ASP A 688 -56.33 27.94 -5.58
N ALA A 689 -56.06 27.20 -6.66
CA ALA A 689 -56.47 25.79 -6.80
C ALA A 689 -55.66 24.91 -5.87
N LEU A 690 -54.34 25.14 -5.75
CA LEU A 690 -53.48 24.42 -4.80
C LEU A 690 -53.90 24.69 -3.32
N ALA A 691 -54.29 25.91 -2.99
CA ALA A 691 -54.79 26.23 -1.67
C ALA A 691 -56.08 25.47 -1.31
N ARG A 692 -57.05 25.36 -2.26
CA ARG A 692 -58.28 24.58 -2.06
C ARG A 692 -57.97 23.08 -1.88
N ILE A 693 -57.05 22.53 -2.66
CA ILE A 693 -56.58 21.15 -2.50
C ILE A 693 -55.93 20.99 -1.12
N GLY A 694 -55.08 21.93 -0.70
CA GLY A 694 -54.41 21.88 0.60
C GLY A 694 -55.41 21.87 1.78
N GLU A 695 -56.48 22.67 1.71
CA GLU A 695 -57.56 22.66 2.69
C GLU A 695 -58.35 21.33 2.69
N GLU A 696 -58.65 20.77 1.49
CA GLU A 696 -59.33 19.48 1.39
C GLU A 696 -58.50 18.35 1.97
N LEU A 697 -57.19 18.27 1.63
CA LEU A 697 -56.27 17.28 2.14
C LEU A 697 -56.07 17.39 3.68
N ALA A 698 -56.03 18.59 4.20
CA ALA A 698 -55.95 18.84 5.65
C ALA A 698 -57.21 18.28 6.35
N GLY A 699 -58.40 18.38 5.71
CA GLY A 699 -59.67 17.82 6.19
C GLY A 699 -59.65 16.27 6.24
N THR A 700 -58.87 15.61 5.43
CA THR A 700 -58.69 14.16 5.41
C THR A 700 -57.53 13.66 6.26
N GLY A 701 -56.76 14.59 6.89
CA GLY A 701 -55.57 14.26 7.69
C GLY A 701 -54.30 13.99 6.87
N MET A 702 -54.35 14.19 5.55
CA MET A 702 -53.15 14.11 4.68
C MET A 702 -52.28 15.34 4.89
N ARG A 703 -50.97 15.13 4.94
CA ARG A 703 -49.99 16.22 5.07
C ARG A 703 -49.68 16.80 3.70
N ALA A 704 -49.90 18.10 3.59
CA ALA A 704 -49.47 18.88 2.44
C ALA A 704 -48.62 20.06 2.89
N ARG A 705 -47.68 20.47 2.02
CA ARG A 705 -46.76 21.60 2.27
C ARG A 705 -46.49 22.36 0.99
N ASP A 706 -46.72 23.66 1.00
CA ASP A 706 -46.33 24.53 -0.09
C ASP A 706 -44.82 24.47 -0.32
N LEU A 707 -44.42 24.38 -1.59
CA LEU A 707 -43.04 24.52 -1.99
C LEU A 707 -42.76 25.97 -2.40
N GLU A 708 -41.57 26.48 -2.06
CA GLU A 708 -41.09 27.81 -2.45
C GLU A 708 -40.69 27.82 -3.93
N ALA A 709 -41.64 27.44 -4.82
CA ALA A 709 -41.45 27.41 -6.26
C ALA A 709 -42.19 28.57 -6.91
N ALA A 710 -41.47 29.39 -7.67
CA ALA A 710 -42.06 30.58 -8.33
C ALA A 710 -43.04 30.22 -9.47
N HIS A 711 -43.02 28.98 -9.93
CA HIS A 711 -43.81 28.52 -11.09
C HIS A 711 -44.29 27.06 -10.89
N ALA A 712 -45.34 26.68 -11.61
CA ALA A 712 -45.84 25.29 -11.66
C ALA A 712 -45.05 24.45 -12.64
N PHE A 713 -43.79 24.09 -12.28
CA PHE A 713 -42.94 23.23 -13.11
C PHE A 713 -43.62 21.85 -13.35
N HIS A 714 -43.29 21.25 -14.45
CA HIS A 714 -43.78 19.92 -14.85
C HIS A 714 -45.33 19.86 -14.99
N SER A 715 -45.88 20.95 -15.54
CA SER A 715 -47.31 21.09 -15.83
C SER A 715 -47.51 21.75 -17.19
N PRO A 716 -48.76 21.71 -17.76
CA PRO A 716 -49.06 22.42 -18.99
C PRO A 716 -48.82 23.93 -18.94
N LEU A 717 -48.72 24.54 -17.75
CA LEU A 717 -48.37 25.95 -17.58
C LEU A 717 -46.94 26.26 -18.00
N MET A 718 -46.12 25.26 -18.22
CA MET A 718 -44.77 25.38 -18.76
C MET A 718 -44.70 25.42 -20.29
N ALA A 719 -45.83 25.23 -21.00
CA ALA A 719 -45.88 25.16 -22.47
C ALA A 719 -45.18 26.32 -23.19
N PRO A 720 -45.26 27.58 -22.70
CA PRO A 720 -44.52 28.68 -23.38
C PRO A 720 -42.99 28.54 -23.25
N ALA A 721 -42.49 28.04 -22.10
CA ALA A 721 -41.08 27.79 -21.91
C ALA A 721 -40.63 26.56 -22.70
N ALA A 722 -41.41 25.50 -22.72
CA ALA A 722 -41.20 24.30 -23.53
C ALA A 722 -41.11 24.60 -25.04
N ALA A 723 -41.98 25.51 -25.54
CA ALA A 723 -41.93 25.96 -26.92
C ALA A 723 -40.62 26.65 -27.28
N GLY A 724 -40.08 27.46 -26.36
CA GLY A 724 -38.77 28.11 -26.52
C GLY A 724 -37.62 27.11 -26.56
N LEU A 725 -37.66 26.10 -25.70
CA LEU A 725 -36.64 25.02 -25.69
C LEU A 725 -36.72 24.14 -26.95
N ARG A 726 -37.94 23.86 -27.46
CA ARG A 726 -38.18 23.04 -28.67
C ARG A 726 -37.57 23.64 -29.93
N THR A 727 -37.37 24.95 -29.94
CA THR A 727 -36.72 25.68 -31.06
C THR A 727 -35.22 25.85 -30.89
N ALA A 728 -34.68 25.44 -29.80
CA ALA A 728 -33.23 25.52 -29.56
C ALA A 728 -32.47 24.52 -30.45
N ASP A 729 -31.37 24.98 -31.04
CA ASP A 729 -30.38 24.07 -31.67
C ASP A 729 -29.58 23.39 -30.58
N VAL A 730 -29.77 22.06 -30.39
CA VAL A 730 -29.13 21.29 -29.34
C VAL A 730 -28.12 20.32 -29.92
N ARG A 731 -26.83 20.53 -29.53
CA ARG A 731 -25.72 19.64 -29.88
C ARG A 731 -25.59 18.57 -28.85
N CYS A 732 -26.08 17.37 -29.10
CA CYS A 732 -26.00 16.22 -28.22
C CYS A 732 -25.29 15.04 -28.89
N ALA A 733 -24.70 14.17 -28.06
CA ALA A 733 -24.12 12.90 -28.46
C ALA A 733 -24.85 11.73 -27.76
N PRO A 734 -24.73 10.49 -28.24
CA PRO A 734 -25.16 9.35 -27.46
C PRO A 734 -24.42 9.27 -26.12
N PRO A 735 -25.11 9.02 -24.99
CA PRO A 735 -24.48 8.94 -23.70
C PRO A 735 -23.49 7.76 -23.62
N THR A 736 -22.32 8.00 -23.08
CA THR A 736 -21.30 6.97 -22.81
C THR A 736 -21.49 6.27 -21.47
N VAL A 737 -22.18 6.91 -20.53
CA VAL A 737 -22.65 6.34 -19.28
C VAL A 737 -24.16 6.18 -19.35
N PRO A 738 -24.75 5.03 -18.97
CA PRO A 738 -26.18 4.82 -18.95
C PRO A 738 -26.95 5.89 -18.17
N VAL A 739 -28.06 6.38 -18.74
CA VAL A 739 -28.90 7.41 -18.14
C VAL A 739 -30.27 6.83 -17.79
N ALA A 740 -30.67 6.96 -16.53
CA ALA A 740 -32.07 6.77 -16.15
C ALA A 740 -32.78 8.13 -16.30
N SER A 741 -33.83 8.18 -17.11
CA SER A 741 -34.56 9.41 -17.35
C SER A 741 -35.74 9.55 -16.39
N SER A 742 -35.78 10.59 -15.64
CA SER A 742 -36.91 10.96 -14.78
C SER A 742 -38.10 11.43 -15.59
N ARG A 743 -37.91 11.85 -16.85
CA ARG A 743 -39.00 12.14 -17.78
C ARG A 743 -39.75 10.88 -18.24
N HIS A 744 -38.98 9.79 -18.54
CA HIS A 744 -39.56 8.56 -19.11
C HIS A 744 -39.76 7.45 -18.05
N GLY A 745 -39.30 7.61 -16.82
CA GLY A 745 -39.40 6.62 -15.74
C GLY A 745 -38.64 5.33 -16.02
N ARG A 746 -37.57 5.35 -16.85
CA ARG A 746 -36.82 4.17 -17.27
C ARG A 746 -35.39 4.50 -17.73
N MET A 747 -34.56 3.47 -17.90
CA MET A 747 -33.31 3.63 -18.59
C MET A 747 -33.48 4.05 -20.03
N LEU A 748 -32.73 5.07 -20.50
CA LEU A 748 -32.67 5.44 -21.91
C LEU A 748 -31.97 4.33 -22.71
N ARG A 749 -32.43 4.11 -23.97
CA ARG A 749 -31.82 3.17 -24.91
C ARG A 749 -31.05 3.92 -25.98
N ASP A 750 -31.77 4.45 -26.98
CA ASP A 750 -31.19 5.14 -28.12
C ASP A 750 -31.79 6.55 -28.31
N GLU A 751 -32.57 7.02 -27.34
CA GLU A 751 -33.24 8.32 -27.44
C GLU A 751 -32.21 9.46 -27.29
N PRO A 752 -32.15 10.40 -28.24
CA PRO A 752 -31.27 11.56 -28.14
C PRO A 752 -31.79 12.56 -27.10
N LEU A 753 -30.86 13.19 -26.36
CA LEU A 753 -31.18 14.30 -25.46
C LEU A 753 -31.26 15.63 -26.25
N ASP A 754 -32.14 15.64 -27.29
CA ASP A 754 -32.34 16.76 -28.21
C ASP A 754 -33.29 17.85 -27.66
N ALA A 755 -33.61 18.84 -28.49
CA ALA A 755 -34.54 19.93 -28.15
C ALA A 755 -35.91 19.43 -27.73
N GLY A 756 -36.39 18.35 -28.37
CA GLY A 756 -37.67 17.70 -28.05
C GLY A 756 -37.66 17.05 -26.68
N TYR A 757 -36.54 16.42 -26.33
CA TYR A 757 -36.35 15.85 -25.00
C TYR A 757 -36.42 16.93 -23.90
N TRP A 758 -35.65 18.00 -24.03
CA TRP A 758 -35.59 19.06 -23.02
C TRP A 758 -36.87 19.91 -22.94
N ALA A 759 -37.61 20.05 -24.03
CA ALA A 759 -38.92 20.68 -24.03
C ALA A 759 -39.97 19.85 -23.29
N GLY A 760 -39.99 18.53 -23.50
CA GLY A 760 -40.89 17.65 -22.77
C GLY A 760 -40.50 17.54 -21.30
N GLN A 761 -39.20 17.54 -21.01
CA GLN A 761 -38.65 17.42 -19.65
C GLN A 761 -39.12 18.55 -18.68
N ILE A 762 -39.35 19.77 -19.14
CA ILE A 762 -39.87 20.86 -18.32
C ILE A 762 -41.39 20.84 -18.15
N GLU A 763 -42.15 20.24 -19.10
CA GLU A 763 -43.60 20.24 -19.19
C GLU A 763 -44.22 18.97 -18.60
N GLU A 764 -43.60 17.80 -18.82
CA GLU A 764 -44.09 16.48 -18.41
C GLU A 764 -43.67 16.16 -16.94
N PRO A 765 -44.41 15.28 -16.24
CA PRO A 765 -44.15 14.87 -14.87
C PRO A 765 -42.73 14.27 -14.68
N VAL A 766 -42.15 14.48 -13.51
CA VAL A 766 -40.91 13.80 -13.06
C VAL A 766 -41.30 12.42 -12.50
N LEU A 767 -40.95 11.36 -13.20
CA LEU A 767 -41.20 9.95 -12.83
C LEU A 767 -40.00 9.39 -12.06
N PHE A 768 -39.67 10.00 -10.91
CA PHE A 768 -38.44 9.70 -10.20
C PHE A 768 -38.42 8.30 -9.60
N ASP A 769 -39.54 7.85 -9.00
CA ASP A 769 -39.63 6.51 -8.38
C ASP A 769 -39.42 5.39 -9.41
N ASP A 770 -40.07 5.55 -10.60
CA ASP A 770 -39.93 4.57 -11.69
C ASP A 770 -38.52 4.56 -12.28
N ALA A 771 -37.94 5.74 -12.51
CA ALA A 771 -36.58 5.87 -13.02
C ALA A 771 -35.54 5.29 -12.05
N LEU A 772 -35.68 5.54 -10.73
CA LEU A 772 -34.85 4.95 -9.70
C LEU A 772 -35.03 3.42 -9.63
N GLY A 773 -36.28 2.96 -9.72
CA GLY A 773 -36.61 1.53 -9.80
C GLY A 773 -35.94 0.84 -10.98
N ALA A 774 -35.99 1.45 -12.17
CA ALA A 774 -35.29 0.95 -13.35
C ALA A 774 -33.77 0.96 -13.19
N LEU A 775 -33.20 2.03 -12.64
CA LEU A 775 -31.76 2.11 -12.36
C LEU A 775 -31.31 1.00 -11.39
N VAL A 776 -32.02 0.83 -10.27
CA VAL A 776 -31.69 -0.19 -9.27
C VAL A 776 -31.83 -1.60 -9.84
N HIS A 777 -32.86 -1.84 -10.67
CA HIS A 777 -33.10 -3.15 -11.30
C HIS A 777 -32.04 -3.48 -12.35
N ASP A 778 -31.75 -2.54 -13.27
CA ASP A 778 -30.93 -2.83 -14.45
C ASP A 778 -29.43 -2.73 -14.17
N VAL A 779 -29.01 -1.85 -13.24
CA VAL A 779 -27.60 -1.58 -12.92
C VAL A 779 -27.15 -2.28 -11.64
N ALA A 780 -28.09 -2.56 -10.72
CA ALA A 780 -27.86 -3.17 -9.42
C ALA A 780 -26.70 -2.45 -8.64
N PRO A 781 -26.82 -1.13 -8.39
CA PRO A 781 -25.76 -0.37 -7.75
C PRO A 781 -25.54 -0.86 -6.31
N THR A 782 -24.28 -0.90 -5.90
CA THR A 782 -23.91 -1.13 -4.51
C THR A 782 -23.85 0.19 -3.71
N HIS A 783 -23.63 1.30 -4.41
CA HIS A 783 -23.51 2.64 -3.84
C HIS A 783 -24.26 3.65 -4.69
N LEU A 784 -25.03 4.51 -4.02
CA LEU A 784 -25.64 5.69 -4.61
C LEU A 784 -25.00 6.93 -4.02
N ILE A 785 -24.46 7.79 -4.87
CA ILE A 785 -23.88 9.08 -4.47
C ILE A 785 -24.80 10.20 -4.90
N GLU A 786 -25.36 10.92 -3.95
CA GLU A 786 -26.20 12.08 -4.25
C GLU A 786 -25.33 13.30 -4.54
N ILE A 787 -25.53 13.89 -5.71
CA ILE A 787 -24.80 15.03 -6.26
C ILE A 787 -25.68 16.27 -6.18
N GLY A 788 -25.39 17.12 -5.22
CA GLY A 788 -26.12 18.35 -4.98
C GLY A 788 -25.69 19.01 -3.68
N PRO A 789 -26.17 20.20 -3.36
CA PRO A 789 -25.72 20.96 -2.17
C PRO A 789 -26.30 20.43 -0.85
N GLN A 790 -27.31 19.55 -0.89
CA GLN A 790 -27.85 18.88 0.29
C GLN A 790 -28.49 17.55 -0.07
N ALA A 791 -28.60 16.64 0.91
CA ALA A 791 -29.20 15.32 0.76
C ALA A 791 -30.74 15.40 0.72
N GLN A 792 -31.36 15.16 -0.42
CA GLN A 792 -32.81 15.15 -0.64
C GLN A 792 -33.27 13.84 -1.30
N LEU A 793 -32.67 13.43 -2.43
CA LEU A 793 -33.09 12.30 -3.24
C LEU A 793 -32.90 10.96 -2.53
N THR A 794 -31.81 10.82 -1.81
CA THR A 794 -31.56 9.61 -1.01
C THR A 794 -32.58 9.44 0.12
N ARG A 795 -33.04 10.54 0.73
CA ARG A 795 -34.13 10.49 1.71
C ARG A 795 -35.45 10.09 1.07
N ILE A 796 -35.73 10.54 -0.15
CA ILE A 796 -36.89 10.14 -0.94
C ILE A 796 -36.78 8.65 -1.28
N ALA A 797 -35.64 8.20 -1.80
CA ALA A 797 -35.37 6.82 -2.16
C ALA A 797 -35.53 5.82 -0.99
N VAL A 798 -35.06 6.22 0.21
CA VAL A 798 -35.24 5.42 1.44
C VAL A 798 -36.70 5.31 1.83
N ARG A 799 -37.45 6.43 1.81
CA ARG A 799 -38.90 6.41 2.09
C ARG A 799 -39.69 5.58 1.07
N GLY A 800 -39.30 5.61 -0.22
CA GLY A 800 -39.90 4.81 -1.28
C GLY A 800 -39.56 3.29 -1.20
N GLY A 801 -38.61 2.89 -0.35
CA GLY A 801 -38.23 1.48 -0.16
C GLY A 801 -37.41 0.88 -1.32
N ARG A 802 -36.88 1.69 -2.22
CA ARG A 802 -36.20 1.24 -3.45
C ARG A 802 -34.73 0.86 -3.25
N VAL A 803 -34.08 1.30 -2.17
CA VAL A 803 -32.61 1.27 -1.97
C VAL A 803 -32.19 0.38 -0.80
N GLY A 804 -32.93 -0.67 -0.52
CA GLY A 804 -32.57 -1.64 0.53
C GLY A 804 -31.24 -2.33 0.20
N GLY A 805 -30.25 -2.26 1.12
CA GLY A 805 -28.93 -2.86 0.94
C GLY A 805 -27.93 -2.06 0.07
N VAL A 806 -28.28 -0.85 -0.36
CA VAL A 806 -27.40 0.07 -1.10
C VAL A 806 -26.79 1.09 -0.14
N GLU A 807 -25.49 1.31 -0.20
CA GLU A 807 -24.82 2.36 0.59
C GLU A 807 -25.09 3.73 -0.03
N LEU A 808 -25.49 4.70 0.81
CA LEU A 808 -25.84 6.06 0.40
C LEU A 808 -24.76 7.04 0.83
N LEU A 809 -24.18 7.75 -0.12
CA LEU A 809 -23.07 8.67 0.12
C LEU A 809 -23.41 10.09 -0.30
N HIS A 810 -22.89 11.08 0.43
CA HIS A 810 -23.18 12.49 0.21
C HIS A 810 -21.91 13.34 0.34
N PRO A 811 -21.34 13.89 -0.76
CA PRO A 811 -20.18 14.77 -0.70
C PRO A 811 -20.51 16.17 -0.15
N ALA A 812 -21.81 16.56 -0.13
CA ALA A 812 -22.30 17.81 0.40
C ALA A 812 -23.69 17.59 1.04
N PRO A 813 -23.78 17.04 2.27
CA PRO A 813 -25.05 16.64 2.87
C PRO A 813 -25.93 17.83 3.31
N GLY A 814 -25.40 19.06 3.37
CA GLY A 814 -26.16 20.24 3.79
C GLY A 814 -25.31 21.49 4.09
N PRO A 815 -25.86 22.49 4.78
CA PRO A 815 -25.21 23.79 4.98
C PRO A 815 -23.85 23.77 5.66
N GLU A 816 -23.60 22.81 6.54
CA GLU A 816 -22.33 22.63 7.25
C GLU A 816 -21.30 21.82 6.45
N SER A 817 -21.55 21.55 5.17
CA SER A 817 -20.70 20.73 4.33
C SER A 817 -19.31 21.35 4.12
N THR A 818 -18.28 20.53 4.27
CA THR A 818 -16.86 20.90 4.17
C THR A 818 -16.08 19.89 3.36
N GLY A 819 -14.78 20.10 3.17
CA GLY A 819 -13.87 19.10 2.59
C GLY A 819 -13.88 17.75 3.32
N ARG A 820 -14.32 17.71 4.59
CA ARG A 820 -14.47 16.45 5.35
C ARG A 820 -15.52 15.53 4.72
N ASP A 821 -16.65 16.05 4.27
CA ASP A 821 -17.73 15.24 3.69
C ASP A 821 -17.27 14.58 2.39
N LEU A 822 -16.52 15.30 1.55
CA LEU A 822 -15.87 14.75 0.37
C LEU A 822 -14.83 13.68 0.74
N ALA A 823 -14.03 13.93 1.78
CA ALA A 823 -13.05 12.97 2.27
C ALA A 823 -13.71 11.70 2.84
N GLU A 824 -14.87 11.81 3.51
CA GLU A 824 -15.66 10.65 3.98
C GLU A 824 -16.16 9.80 2.80
N VAL A 825 -16.59 10.43 1.69
CA VAL A 825 -16.96 9.70 0.46
C VAL A 825 -15.74 8.96 -0.11
N ALA A 826 -14.59 9.62 -0.21
CA ALA A 826 -13.34 8.97 -0.66
C ALA A 826 -12.95 7.81 0.26
N ALA A 827 -13.10 7.97 1.58
CA ALA A 827 -12.84 6.92 2.56
C ALA A 827 -13.81 5.73 2.41
N ALA A 828 -15.10 5.98 2.16
CA ALA A 828 -16.10 4.96 1.90
C ALA A 828 -15.74 4.17 0.62
N LEU A 829 -15.43 4.85 -0.46
CA LEU A 829 -15.02 4.23 -1.72
C LEU A 829 -13.77 3.36 -1.56
N TYR A 830 -12.77 3.84 -0.81
CA TYR A 830 -11.57 3.03 -0.53
C TYR A 830 -11.91 1.73 0.23
N ARG A 831 -12.78 1.82 1.24
CA ARG A 831 -13.23 0.62 2.00
C ARG A 831 -13.93 -0.41 1.11
N CYS A 832 -14.60 0.04 0.06
CA CYS A 832 -15.31 -0.82 -0.90
C CYS A 832 -14.44 -1.35 -2.04
N GLY A 833 -13.12 -1.04 -2.05
CA GLY A 833 -12.19 -1.56 -3.04
C GLY A 833 -11.89 -0.62 -4.22
N VAL A 834 -12.41 0.60 -4.24
CA VAL A 834 -11.93 1.65 -5.16
C VAL A 834 -10.60 2.19 -4.64
N ASP A 835 -9.62 2.36 -5.52
CA ASP A 835 -8.38 3.07 -5.18
C ASP A 835 -8.49 4.52 -5.69
N PRO A 836 -8.78 5.51 -4.80
CA PRO A 836 -8.94 6.89 -5.21
C PRO A 836 -7.63 7.49 -5.76
N LEU A 837 -7.77 8.41 -6.71
CA LEU A 837 -6.67 9.25 -7.16
C LEU A 837 -6.46 10.35 -6.10
N TRP A 838 -5.68 10.03 -5.10
CA TRP A 838 -5.51 10.83 -3.88
C TRP A 838 -4.97 12.24 -4.14
N GLU A 839 -4.31 12.48 -5.26
CA GLU A 839 -3.85 13.79 -5.69
C GLU A 839 -4.99 14.82 -5.80
N GLU A 840 -6.20 14.37 -6.14
CA GLU A 840 -7.36 15.26 -6.24
C GLU A 840 -7.91 15.69 -4.86
N LEU A 841 -7.58 14.93 -3.80
CA LEU A 841 -8.04 15.26 -2.45
C LEU A 841 -7.14 16.29 -1.73
N TYR A 842 -5.82 16.27 -2.01
CA TYR A 842 -4.84 17.05 -1.26
C TYR A 842 -4.30 18.24 -2.05
N ALA A 843 -4.21 19.41 -1.39
CA ALA A 843 -3.43 20.52 -1.92
C ALA A 843 -1.93 20.18 -2.01
N PRO A 844 -1.18 20.72 -2.98
CA PRO A 844 0.23 20.40 -3.16
C PRO A 844 1.10 20.56 -1.91
N GLU A 845 0.81 21.54 -1.06
CA GLU A 845 1.51 21.79 0.21
C GLU A 845 1.30 20.71 1.26
N HIS A 846 0.23 19.91 1.15
CA HIS A 846 -0.09 18.80 2.06
C HIS A 846 0.47 17.45 1.56
N ARG A 847 1.02 17.39 0.35
CA ARG A 847 1.59 16.18 -0.26
C ARG A 847 3.02 15.93 0.25
N VAL A 848 3.17 15.88 1.56
CA VAL A 848 4.45 15.64 2.23
C VAL A 848 4.49 14.21 2.72
N THR A 849 5.54 13.46 2.33
CA THR A 849 5.72 12.08 2.81
C THR A 849 6.29 12.08 4.22
N GLU A 850 5.53 11.56 5.17
CA GLU A 850 5.92 11.35 6.56
C GLU A 850 6.12 9.85 6.83
N PRO A 851 7.08 9.46 7.70
CA PRO A 851 7.28 8.05 8.03
C PRO A 851 6.04 7.48 8.72
N LEU A 852 5.66 6.25 8.36
CA LEU A 852 4.58 5.48 8.99
C LEU A 852 5.16 4.26 9.69
N ALA A 853 4.38 3.61 10.57
CA ALA A 853 4.77 2.31 11.07
C ALA A 853 4.89 1.31 9.92
N PRO A 854 5.93 0.46 9.88
CA PRO A 854 6.05 -0.59 8.89
C PRO A 854 4.94 -1.62 9.04
N TYR A 855 4.70 -2.41 8.00
CA TYR A 855 3.70 -3.49 8.05
C TYR A 855 4.08 -4.55 9.09
N VAL A 856 3.10 -4.93 9.91
CA VAL A 856 3.24 -5.93 10.98
C VAL A 856 2.68 -7.26 10.49
N PHE A 857 3.58 -8.17 10.12
CA PHE A 857 3.27 -9.52 9.68
C PHE A 857 2.78 -10.42 10.82
N SER A 858 2.20 -11.59 10.51
CA SER A 858 1.82 -12.58 11.51
C SER A 858 3.05 -13.27 12.10
N SER A 859 3.04 -13.46 13.41
CA SER A 859 4.04 -14.26 14.13
C SER A 859 3.53 -15.62 14.55
N ALA A 860 2.37 -16.03 14.04
CA ALA A 860 1.70 -17.26 14.48
C ALA A 860 2.34 -18.54 13.90
N GLN A 861 2.97 -18.45 12.74
CA GLN A 861 3.53 -19.59 12.03
C GLN A 861 5.02 -19.70 12.26
N ARG A 862 5.48 -20.88 12.75
CA ARG A 862 6.87 -21.19 13.01
C ARG A 862 7.30 -22.38 12.15
N TYR A 863 8.45 -22.25 11.48
CA TYR A 863 8.94 -23.18 10.45
C TYR A 863 10.29 -23.81 10.78
N TRP A 864 10.72 -23.76 12.01
CA TRP A 864 11.95 -24.40 12.45
C TRP A 864 11.69 -25.32 13.62
N ASP A 865 11.77 -26.64 13.32
CA ASP A 865 12.06 -27.62 14.34
C ASP A 865 13.58 -27.76 14.43
N ARG A 866 14.12 -27.85 15.65
CA ARG A 866 15.55 -28.05 15.91
C ARG A 866 16.10 -29.13 14.97
N PRO A 867 17.18 -28.84 14.16
CA PRO A 867 17.80 -29.92 13.38
C PRO A 867 18.18 -31.06 14.29
N PRO A 868 17.95 -32.31 13.90
CA PRO A 868 18.41 -33.43 14.70
C PRO A 868 19.91 -33.27 14.95
N ALA A 869 20.33 -33.40 16.19
CA ALA A 869 21.76 -33.41 16.53
C ALA A 869 22.47 -34.38 15.58
N PRO A 870 23.65 -34.05 15.03
CA PRO A 870 24.40 -34.99 14.22
C PRO A 870 24.55 -36.24 15.07
N ALA A 871 24.06 -37.37 14.58
CA ALA A 871 24.17 -38.64 15.25
C ALA A 871 25.63 -38.85 15.60
N SER A 872 25.93 -38.91 16.89
CA SER A 872 27.25 -39.34 17.37
C SER A 872 27.52 -40.66 16.63
N ALA A 873 28.64 -40.73 15.89
CA ALA A 873 29.02 -41.90 15.17
C ALA A 873 29.31 -43.05 16.15
N GLU A 874 28.28 -43.76 16.59
CA GLU A 874 28.43 -45.10 17.09
C GLU A 874 28.54 -46.05 15.90
N PRO A 875 29.47 -47.03 15.92
CA PRO A 875 29.67 -47.92 14.82
C PRO A 875 28.39 -48.73 14.55
N ALA A 876 27.95 -48.67 13.31
CA ALA A 876 26.72 -49.34 12.83
C ALA A 876 26.69 -50.82 13.14
N ALA A 877 25.90 -51.22 14.17
CA ALA A 877 25.44 -52.57 14.31
C ALA A 877 24.26 -52.73 13.34
N ALA A 878 24.39 -53.70 12.42
CA ALA A 878 23.39 -54.01 11.40
C ALA A 878 22.01 -54.28 12.03
N ARG A 879 21.02 -53.46 11.70
CA ARG A 879 19.59 -53.70 12.06
C ARG A 879 18.92 -54.48 10.92
N PRO A 880 18.12 -55.52 11.26
CA PRO A 880 17.32 -56.23 10.28
C PRO A 880 16.17 -55.38 9.72
N PRO A 881 15.65 -55.64 8.52
CA PRO A 881 14.65 -54.82 7.88
C PRO A 881 13.34 -54.82 8.63
N VAL A 882 12.82 -53.66 9.02
CA VAL A 882 11.53 -53.47 9.63
C VAL A 882 10.46 -53.40 8.53
N ALA A 883 9.49 -54.29 8.62
CA ALA A 883 8.29 -54.31 7.78
C ALA A 883 7.42 -53.05 8.01
N PRO A 884 6.74 -52.57 6.97
CA PRO A 884 5.98 -51.34 7.09
C PRO A 884 4.76 -51.53 8.01
N ARG A 885 4.68 -50.76 9.06
CA ARG A 885 3.45 -50.65 9.86
C ARG A 885 2.40 -49.86 9.07
N ARG A 886 1.30 -50.51 8.80
CA ARG A 886 0.03 -49.89 8.42
C ARG A 886 -0.61 -49.32 9.67
N ASP A 887 -0.68 -48.03 9.80
CA ASP A 887 -1.70 -47.34 10.58
C ASP A 887 -2.28 -46.23 9.74
N ALA A 888 -3.54 -46.40 9.36
CA ALA A 888 -4.31 -45.42 8.64
C ALA A 888 -4.88 -44.40 9.66
N PRO A 889 -4.71 -43.08 9.43
CA PRO A 889 -5.49 -42.10 10.18
C PRO A 889 -6.92 -42.02 9.61
N ARG A 890 -7.90 -42.01 10.51
CA ARG A 890 -9.31 -41.78 10.26
C ARG A 890 -9.53 -40.40 9.60
N ALA A 891 -10.36 -40.42 8.57
CA ALA A 891 -10.86 -39.23 7.86
C ALA A 891 -11.62 -38.30 8.80
N ALA A 892 -11.32 -36.99 8.69
CA ALA A 892 -12.20 -35.89 9.07
C ALA A 892 -12.64 -35.15 7.82
N THR A 893 -13.91 -34.92 7.72
CA THR A 893 -14.74 -34.72 6.56
C THR A 893 -14.86 -33.23 6.19
N GLY A 894 -14.53 -32.91 4.94
CA GLY A 894 -14.91 -31.67 4.23
C GLY A 894 -15.27 -31.91 2.76
N ALA A 895 -15.16 -33.17 2.29
CA ALA A 895 -15.61 -33.57 0.96
C ALA A 895 -16.82 -34.53 1.10
N ASP A 896 -17.77 -34.39 0.20
CA ASP A 896 -18.89 -35.32 0.08
C ASP A 896 -18.34 -36.76 -0.02
N PRO A 897 -18.73 -37.68 0.85
CA PRO A 897 -18.19 -39.06 0.87
C PRO A 897 -18.47 -39.86 -0.42
N GLY A 898 -19.14 -39.27 -1.39
CA GLY A 898 -19.54 -39.87 -2.65
C GLY A 898 -18.61 -39.66 -3.86
N ASP A 899 -17.62 -38.75 -3.80
CA ASP A 899 -16.72 -38.47 -4.93
C ASP A 899 -15.28 -38.98 -4.68
N PRO A 900 -14.93 -40.20 -5.14
CA PRO A 900 -13.61 -40.78 -4.89
C PRO A 900 -12.48 -40.06 -5.65
N VAL A 901 -12.80 -39.37 -6.77
CA VAL A 901 -11.80 -38.62 -7.56
C VAL A 901 -11.46 -37.31 -6.84
N LEU A 902 -12.46 -36.59 -6.36
CA LEU A 902 -12.23 -35.37 -5.59
C LEU A 902 -11.44 -35.67 -4.29
N LEU A 903 -11.78 -36.74 -3.60
CA LEU A 903 -11.07 -37.15 -2.38
C LEU A 903 -9.58 -37.44 -2.68
N ALA A 904 -9.29 -38.14 -3.76
CA ALA A 904 -7.91 -38.43 -4.18
C ALA A 904 -7.13 -37.15 -4.54
N VAL A 905 -7.78 -36.18 -5.18
CA VAL A 905 -7.19 -34.86 -5.51
C VAL A 905 -6.93 -34.08 -4.22
N VAL A 906 -7.88 -33.97 -3.30
CA VAL A 906 -7.72 -33.28 -2.01
C VAL A 906 -6.56 -33.89 -1.21
N GLN A 907 -6.48 -35.20 -1.12
CA GLN A 907 -5.36 -35.87 -0.46
C GLN A 907 -4.01 -35.58 -1.13
N ALA A 908 -3.96 -35.58 -2.46
CA ALA A 908 -2.75 -35.28 -3.19
C ALA A 908 -2.32 -33.80 -2.99
N VAL A 909 -3.27 -32.86 -2.98
CA VAL A 909 -3.02 -31.44 -2.69
C VAL A 909 -2.55 -31.25 -1.25
N THR A 910 -3.18 -31.90 -0.29
CA THR A 910 -2.76 -31.89 1.13
C THR A 910 -1.33 -32.38 1.29
N GLU A 911 -0.95 -33.45 0.63
CA GLU A 911 0.41 -34.00 0.72
C GLU A 911 1.46 -33.13 0.03
N VAL A 912 1.13 -32.57 -1.12
CA VAL A 912 2.07 -31.74 -1.89
C VAL A 912 2.25 -30.36 -1.23
N GLY A 913 1.16 -29.74 -0.82
CA GLY A 913 1.17 -28.39 -0.23
C GLY A 913 1.45 -28.34 1.27
N GLY A 914 1.18 -29.45 2.01
CA GLY A 914 1.26 -29.48 3.48
C GLY A 914 0.09 -28.79 4.17
N TYR A 915 -1.00 -28.54 3.47
CA TYR A 915 -2.20 -27.93 4.02
C TYR A 915 -2.99 -28.90 4.92
N PRO A 916 -3.65 -28.43 5.96
CA PRO A 916 -4.63 -29.24 6.65
C PRO A 916 -5.84 -29.51 5.71
N PRO A 917 -6.45 -30.71 5.74
CA PRO A 917 -7.50 -31.09 4.77
C PRO A 917 -8.69 -30.13 4.72
N GLU A 918 -9.01 -29.47 5.83
CA GLU A 918 -10.12 -28.53 5.95
C GLU A 918 -9.92 -27.27 5.11
N ARG A 919 -8.68 -26.97 4.72
CA ARG A 919 -8.32 -25.79 3.92
C ARG A 919 -8.35 -26.08 2.41
N VAL A 920 -8.36 -27.35 2.02
CA VAL A 920 -8.39 -27.78 0.63
C VAL A 920 -9.83 -28.00 0.19
N VAL A 921 -10.54 -26.91 -0.09
CA VAL A 921 -11.93 -26.93 -0.53
C VAL A 921 -12.03 -27.04 -2.06
N ARG A 922 -13.18 -27.44 -2.58
CA ARG A 922 -13.41 -27.66 -4.03
C ARG A 922 -13.12 -26.43 -4.89
N GLU A 923 -13.40 -25.25 -4.36
CA GLU A 923 -13.26 -23.93 -5.01
C GLU A 923 -11.83 -23.40 -4.95
N ALA A 924 -10.95 -23.96 -4.10
CA ALA A 924 -9.58 -23.45 -3.90
C ALA A 924 -8.79 -23.50 -5.21
N ARG A 925 -8.24 -22.36 -5.59
CA ARG A 925 -7.47 -22.17 -6.82
C ARG A 925 -6.01 -22.51 -6.57
N PHE A 926 -5.38 -23.22 -7.51
CA PHE A 926 -4.03 -23.76 -7.30
C PHE A 926 -2.96 -22.67 -7.15
N HIS A 927 -3.01 -21.61 -7.94
CA HIS A 927 -2.01 -20.56 -7.88
C HIS A 927 -2.32 -19.50 -6.81
N GLU A 928 -3.57 -19.01 -6.79
CA GLU A 928 -3.94 -17.85 -5.97
C GLU A 928 -4.20 -18.20 -4.51
N ASP A 929 -4.87 -19.34 -4.24
CA ASP A 929 -5.30 -19.71 -2.89
C ASP A 929 -4.37 -20.73 -2.24
N LEU A 930 -3.70 -21.57 -3.05
CA LEU A 930 -2.85 -22.66 -2.61
C LEU A 930 -1.36 -22.47 -2.98
N GLY A 931 -0.99 -21.43 -3.70
CA GLY A 931 0.39 -21.09 -4.03
C GLY A 931 1.17 -22.19 -4.78
N PHE A 932 0.49 -23.02 -5.60
CA PHE A 932 1.14 -24.10 -6.33
C PHE A 932 1.95 -23.57 -7.51
N ASP A 933 3.26 -23.85 -7.51
CA ASP A 933 4.16 -23.58 -8.62
C ASP A 933 4.21 -24.77 -9.61
N SER A 934 5.00 -24.61 -10.68
CA SER A 934 5.12 -25.63 -11.73
C SER A 934 5.75 -26.96 -11.22
N VAL A 935 6.61 -26.90 -10.20
CA VAL A 935 7.22 -28.08 -9.59
C VAL A 935 6.20 -28.83 -8.74
N MET A 936 5.40 -28.08 -7.95
CA MET A 936 4.31 -28.65 -7.15
C MET A 936 3.21 -29.23 -8.03
N ILE A 937 2.91 -28.63 -9.17
CA ILE A 937 1.98 -29.16 -10.17
C ILE A 937 2.48 -30.51 -10.75
N MET A 938 3.78 -30.64 -11.00
CA MET A 938 4.37 -31.91 -11.42
C MET A 938 4.28 -32.98 -10.33
N GLN A 939 4.54 -32.62 -9.08
CA GLN A 939 4.38 -33.52 -7.93
C GLN A 939 2.91 -33.91 -7.74
N LEU A 940 1.99 -32.98 -7.87
CA LEU A 940 0.54 -33.23 -7.79
C LEU A 940 0.11 -34.22 -8.89
N LYS A 941 0.53 -34.01 -10.13
CA LYS A 941 0.29 -34.94 -11.25
C LYS A 941 0.71 -36.35 -10.86
N ASN A 942 1.96 -36.52 -10.44
CA ASN A 942 2.51 -37.84 -10.13
C ASN A 942 1.75 -38.51 -8.94
N ARG A 943 1.34 -37.72 -7.94
CA ARG A 943 0.54 -38.21 -6.79
C ARG A 943 -0.87 -38.62 -7.20
N VAL A 944 -1.52 -37.82 -8.06
CA VAL A 944 -2.85 -38.13 -8.58
C VAL A 944 -2.83 -39.40 -9.45
N GLU A 945 -1.88 -39.52 -10.33
CA GLU A 945 -1.73 -40.75 -11.19
C GLU A 945 -1.48 -42.00 -10.33
N ALA A 946 -0.68 -41.88 -9.29
CA ALA A 946 -0.44 -42.99 -8.37
C ALA A 946 -1.70 -43.39 -7.56
N ARG A 947 -2.57 -42.42 -7.23
CA ARG A 947 -3.83 -42.69 -6.47
C ARG A 947 -4.98 -43.15 -7.34
N LEU A 948 -4.98 -42.73 -8.59
CA LEU A 948 -6.02 -43.00 -9.58
C LEU A 948 -5.43 -43.78 -10.77
N PRO A 949 -5.03 -45.03 -10.62
CA PRO A 949 -4.38 -45.77 -11.73
C PRO A 949 -5.22 -45.84 -13.01
N ARG A 950 -6.56 -45.69 -12.89
CA ARG A 950 -7.46 -45.67 -14.07
C ARG A 950 -7.29 -44.39 -14.93
N VAL A 951 -6.72 -43.31 -14.36
CA VAL A 951 -6.38 -42.09 -15.14
C VAL A 951 -5.25 -42.39 -16.14
N GLY A 952 -4.30 -43.25 -15.78
CA GLY A 952 -3.09 -43.49 -16.54
C GLY A 952 -2.24 -42.24 -16.67
N GLU A 953 -1.23 -42.28 -17.52
CA GLU A 953 -0.34 -41.14 -17.76
C GLU A 953 -1.07 -40.02 -18.52
N VAL A 954 -1.07 -38.79 -17.96
CA VAL A 954 -1.67 -37.59 -18.55
C VAL A 954 -0.57 -36.55 -18.78
N SER A 955 -0.45 -36.06 -20.01
CA SER A 955 0.53 -34.99 -20.26
C SER A 955 0.17 -33.70 -19.53
N VAL A 956 1.18 -32.94 -19.08
CA VAL A 956 1.01 -31.65 -18.36
C VAL A 956 0.20 -30.68 -19.21
N GLN A 957 0.40 -30.64 -20.52
CA GLN A 957 -0.34 -29.78 -21.44
C GLN A 957 -1.86 -30.00 -21.41
N ARG A 958 -2.29 -31.26 -21.17
CA ARG A 958 -3.71 -31.59 -21.02
C ARG A 958 -4.25 -31.27 -19.64
N LEU A 959 -3.39 -31.18 -18.62
CA LEU A 959 -3.76 -30.89 -17.25
C LEU A 959 -3.91 -29.37 -17.01
N LEU A 960 -3.09 -28.55 -17.67
CA LEU A 960 -3.04 -27.09 -17.47
C LEU A 960 -4.41 -26.39 -17.47
N PRO A 961 -5.34 -26.67 -18.42
CA PRO A 961 -6.66 -26.01 -18.40
C PRO A 961 -7.54 -26.39 -17.21
N ALA A 962 -7.26 -27.53 -16.57
CA ALA A 962 -8.01 -28.04 -15.42
C ALA A 962 -7.46 -27.56 -14.08
N LEU A 963 -6.28 -26.93 -14.06
CA LEU A 963 -5.61 -26.43 -12.84
C LEU A 963 -6.16 -25.06 -12.38
N ARG A 964 -7.42 -24.78 -12.66
CA ARG A 964 -8.07 -23.55 -12.16
C ARG A 964 -8.46 -23.67 -10.68
N SER A 965 -9.00 -24.82 -10.29
CA SER A 965 -9.36 -25.13 -8.89
C SER A 965 -9.26 -26.64 -8.64
N VAL A 966 -9.29 -27.02 -7.38
CA VAL A 966 -9.32 -28.42 -6.93
C VAL A 966 -10.49 -29.18 -7.57
N GLY A 967 -11.66 -28.56 -7.64
CA GLY A 967 -12.87 -29.13 -8.28
C GLY A 967 -12.72 -29.30 -9.77
N SER A 968 -12.18 -28.31 -10.50
CA SER A 968 -11.96 -28.38 -11.94
C SER A 968 -10.99 -29.52 -12.31
N LEU A 969 -9.97 -29.76 -11.47
CA LEU A 969 -9.05 -30.86 -11.65
C LEU A 969 -9.74 -32.22 -11.45
N ALA A 970 -10.56 -32.35 -10.41
CA ALA A 970 -11.33 -33.57 -10.13
C ALA A 970 -12.29 -33.91 -11.27
N GLU A 971 -13.05 -32.94 -11.79
CA GLU A 971 -13.96 -33.09 -12.91
C GLU A 971 -13.25 -33.51 -14.22
N PHE A 972 -12.08 -32.91 -14.49
CA PHE A 972 -11.26 -33.31 -15.63
C PHE A 972 -10.79 -34.76 -15.53
N LEU A 973 -10.31 -35.18 -14.35
CA LEU A 973 -9.82 -36.55 -14.12
C LEU A 973 -10.94 -37.58 -14.19
N ASP A 974 -12.13 -37.25 -13.68
CA ASP A 974 -13.32 -38.09 -13.81
C ASP A 974 -13.70 -38.28 -15.30
N GLY A 975 -13.70 -37.21 -16.07
CA GLY A 975 -13.88 -37.24 -17.53
C GLY A 975 -12.86 -38.15 -18.25
N VAL A 976 -11.59 -38.12 -17.84
CA VAL A 976 -10.54 -39.01 -18.38
C VAL A 976 -10.81 -40.45 -18.05
N ILE A 977 -11.24 -40.76 -16.82
CA ILE A 977 -11.59 -42.12 -16.37
C ILE A 977 -12.75 -42.66 -17.17
N MET A 978 -13.82 -41.87 -17.34
CA MET A 978 -15.03 -42.23 -18.09
C MET A 978 -14.71 -42.49 -19.58
N ALA A 979 -13.92 -41.60 -20.18
CA ALA A 979 -13.51 -41.78 -21.60
C ALA A 979 -12.61 -43.00 -21.87
N ARG A 980 -11.92 -43.54 -20.84
CA ARG A 980 -11.11 -44.76 -20.95
C ARG A 980 -11.89 -46.04 -20.60
N SER A 981 -13.05 -45.86 -19.93
CA SER A 981 -13.93 -46.98 -19.57
C SER A 981 -15.02 -47.23 -20.60
N ALA A 982 -15.25 -46.29 -21.52
CA ALA A 982 -16.07 -46.41 -22.74
C ALA A 982 -15.22 -46.88 -23.92
#